data_8c25ce0af62d735ecfad7e6dd8d00fe5
#
_entry.id   8c25ce0af62d735ecfad7e6dd8d00fe5
#
_cell.length_a   1.000
_cell.length_b   1.000
_cell.length_c   1.000
_cell.angle_alpha   90.00
_cell.angle_beta   90.00
_cell.angle_gamma   90.00
#
_symmetry.space_group_name_H-M   'P 1'
#
loop_
_entity.id
_entity.type
_entity.pdbx_description
1 polymer ?
#
loop_
_entity_poly.entity_id
_entity_poly.type
_entity_poly.pdbx_seq_one_letter_code
_entity_poly.pdbx_strand_id
1 'polypeptide(L)'
;MGRWIVAMAAACCGLLGVAGTASAASVPISGLVSKPIAQGGTCSTSPSATDAPAGAHRDYCVAFNLDTGSGAGQDDAKKITIGLPGGVVGDPGAAAKCTQADFEAGNCADTAQVGTVSSTVTVVVPIFLFIPTQMTVTGEVYNLQTSPGEPARLGISLDQGLAGALSPVHLQSPIRVRVADAGLDSVTDNLPKTALGGSLHVDSMALTLWGWNQGDSSRKLAKPFMTLPTRCDADAVSNITVTSYGGQSTSASTSFRPTACDKVPFTPSLEVGPTTTPADTPGEAWAKLIVPGTDTGTGANARRQAYLKDVDLKLPAGLALNAPLANGLVPCTPEQFGFGEDAPPRCPANTEMGRVEFVTPIFPGETLTGKVYFGEPRPGVPLVNYISVEDPRLRLKLGGYATIDPETTAITAHFTDQPQVPFTSFRFIYTDPGDGRATLTSPVGCGDYSVTADMRPWNGGAVQSPTNAFKVIDCVPPTFQPELGASLPDTQAGGPAALTVHIGRPDKNLRLESAKVSLPPGLTGRLPAVPACDVAAARANQCSDASLVGSAKVSVGTGPAPLSLPGKVYLTKGFDGAIAGLAVAVNTKVPALDLGTVVVMNKLMLRPDTGIDVQTEALPQKLEGIPTPYRSIDLTIDRAGFMQNATSCAANPLHGTFTAVGGTTANADAPYQATGCDKLAFTPKLKATIGSAGQVAANSHPPLTVTIEQPDHQAAQQRTVVSLPAGIGVDLKNLSSVCTDAQLNAGACPAGSKIGTVTAQTPLLPAALSGGVYLMQGAKLGALPGIALDLGIIRLKGSVALGQRLVTTFDGIPDVPLSKLVLNLTGGPKAALKTSKNLCTQTPTVLAEYASHSGKTAKETVNALVSGCGVSAKSAGLAIKGKLSGVKKKRPVLSLTVTSAQTLKGLRLKLPSTLKLGSSKTLKRAGRVYLGGKRYKKTTVKWSRGKISFTAAKGAKTKKLQITLPRGVLRMKKAIKVGSKQTFTVYGVTTSGKLVSAKVRLKAGK
;
A
#
# COMPACT_ATOMS: atom_id res chain seq x y z
N MET A 1 19.32 -29.22 -18.26
CA MET A 1 19.17 -30.10 -19.43
C MET A 1 19.52 -29.26 -20.61
N GLY A 2 20.49 -29.49 -21.35
CA GLY A 2 21.32 -30.46 -21.91
C GLY A 2 21.91 -29.82 -23.19
N ARG A 3 23.13 -29.60 -23.30
CA ARG A 3 24.26 -30.42 -23.74
C ARG A 3 24.31 -30.68 -25.27
N TRP A 4 25.49 -30.26 -25.85
CA TRP A 4 26.28 -30.84 -26.95
C TRP A 4 25.80 -30.54 -28.39
N ILE A 5 26.74 -30.13 -29.32
CA ILE A 5 27.74 -30.91 -30.07
C ILE A 5 28.58 -29.91 -30.89
N VAL A 6 29.86 -29.68 -30.77
CA VAL A 6 31.09 -30.41 -31.15
C VAL A 6 31.15 -30.83 -32.63
N ALA A 7 32.06 -30.24 -33.34
CA ALA A 7 33.25 -30.77 -33.94
C ALA A 7 33.42 -30.69 -35.47
N MET A 8 34.60 -30.25 -35.84
CA MET A 8 35.49 -30.72 -36.92
C MET A 8 35.11 -30.56 -38.38
N ALA A 9 35.94 -29.80 -39.05
CA ALA A 9 36.61 -30.28 -40.28
C ALA A 9 37.94 -29.56 -40.49
N ALA A 10 38.94 -30.31 -40.71
CA ALA A 10 40.35 -29.96 -40.83
C ALA A 10 40.77 -29.65 -42.27
N ALA A 11 41.82 -28.86 -42.37
CA ALA A 11 42.93 -28.90 -43.32
C ALA A 11 42.67 -28.74 -44.83
N CYS A 12 43.11 -27.59 -45.31
CA CYS A 12 43.89 -27.61 -46.59
C CYS A 12 44.95 -26.49 -46.57
N CYS A 13 46.15 -26.87 -46.80
CA CYS A 13 47.36 -26.08 -46.89
C CYS A 13 47.29 -24.94 -47.91
N GLY A 14 47.74 -23.76 -47.52
CA GLY A 14 48.05 -22.66 -48.39
C GLY A 14 49.12 -21.76 -47.71
N LEU A 15 50.38 -21.90 -48.10
CA LEU A 15 51.42 -20.99 -47.74
C LEU A 15 51.04 -19.56 -48.15
N LEU A 16 50.71 -18.72 -47.16
CA LEU A 16 50.70 -17.28 -47.29
C LEU A 16 51.61 -16.74 -46.19
N GLY A 17 52.57 -15.92 -46.59
CA GLY A 17 53.59 -15.39 -45.76
C GLY A 17 53.09 -14.82 -44.44
N VAL A 18 53.74 -15.14 -43.35
CA VAL A 18 53.62 -14.47 -42.06
C VAL A 18 54.10 -13.05 -42.31
N ALA A 19 53.15 -12.16 -42.66
CA ALA A 19 53.32 -10.76 -42.30
C ALA A 19 53.38 -10.71 -40.76
N GLY A 20 54.57 -10.69 -40.18
CA GLY A 20 54.75 -10.41 -38.78
C GLY A 20 53.96 -9.12 -38.51
N THR A 21 52.92 -9.22 -37.69
CA THR A 21 52.35 -8.02 -37.10
C THR A 21 53.51 -7.35 -36.39
N ALA A 22 54.08 -6.30 -37.00
CA ALA A 22 54.98 -5.40 -36.30
C ALA A 22 54.21 -4.96 -35.06
N SER A 23 54.60 -5.47 -33.89
CA SER A 23 54.07 -5.01 -32.62
C SER A 23 54.37 -3.52 -32.59
N ALA A 24 53.34 -2.68 -32.56
CA ALA A 24 53.55 -1.23 -32.50
C ALA A 24 54.44 -0.93 -31.29
N ALA A 25 55.48 -0.16 -31.53
CA ALA A 25 56.52 0.13 -30.53
C ALA A 25 55.94 0.95 -29.36
N SER A 26 56.33 0.60 -28.15
CA SER A 26 55.88 1.27 -26.90
C SER A 26 57.02 2.12 -26.33
N VAL A 27 56.69 3.01 -25.41
CA VAL A 27 57.67 3.82 -24.64
C VAL A 27 57.70 3.29 -23.20
N PRO A 28 58.68 2.46 -22.82
CA PRO A 28 58.82 1.99 -21.44
C PRO A 28 59.10 3.14 -20.47
N ILE A 29 58.57 3.02 -19.26
CA ILE A 29 58.68 4.02 -18.20
C ILE A 29 59.48 3.41 -17.05
N SER A 30 60.48 4.11 -16.54
CA SER A 30 61.27 3.70 -15.38
C SER A 30 61.52 4.87 -14.43
N GLY A 31 61.96 4.56 -13.23
CA GLY A 31 62.32 5.58 -12.23
C GLY A 31 61.20 6.56 -11.87
N LEU A 32 59.94 6.13 -11.97
CA LEU A 32 58.80 7.01 -11.66
C LEU A 32 58.80 7.43 -10.20
N VAL A 33 58.87 8.75 -10.00
CA VAL A 33 58.65 9.41 -8.71
C VAL A 33 57.51 10.39 -8.82
N SER A 34 56.62 10.38 -7.86
CA SER A 34 55.57 11.40 -7.67
C SER A 34 55.32 11.53 -6.18
N LYS A 35 56.00 12.47 -5.55
CA LYS A 35 55.95 12.66 -4.07
C LYS A 35 56.41 14.09 -3.68
N PRO A 36 56.08 14.51 -2.45
CA PRO A 36 56.60 15.76 -1.92
C PRO A 36 58.14 15.69 -1.76
N ILE A 37 58.78 16.83 -1.93
CA ILE A 37 60.19 17.05 -1.67
C ILE A 37 60.37 18.24 -0.70
N ALA A 38 61.56 18.40 -0.11
CA ALA A 38 61.90 19.58 0.65
C ALA A 38 61.81 20.82 -0.25
N GLN A 39 61.45 21.94 0.31
CA GLN A 39 61.42 23.22 -0.41
C GLN A 39 62.81 23.52 -1.02
N GLY A 40 62.84 23.86 -2.29
CA GLY A 40 64.12 24.08 -3.02
C GLY A 40 64.91 22.81 -3.24
N GLY A 41 64.43 21.65 -2.90
CA GLY A 41 65.03 20.34 -3.15
C GLY A 41 65.04 19.98 -4.63
N THR A 42 66.00 19.16 -5.04
CA THR A 42 66.13 18.71 -6.43
C THR A 42 65.11 17.62 -6.74
N CYS A 43 64.24 17.85 -7.73
CA CYS A 43 63.34 16.82 -8.29
C CYS A 43 64.15 15.97 -9.27
N SER A 44 64.16 14.66 -9.02
CA SER A 44 64.84 13.66 -9.88
C SER A 44 64.17 12.29 -9.69
N THR A 45 64.53 11.29 -10.49
CA THR A 45 64.12 9.92 -10.34
C THR A 45 64.65 9.23 -9.06
N SER A 46 65.50 9.92 -8.27
CA SER A 46 66.03 9.48 -6.98
C SER A 46 66.14 10.65 -6.02
N PRO A 47 65.06 11.34 -5.67
CA PRO A 47 65.14 12.48 -4.80
C PRO A 47 65.39 12.04 -3.35
N SER A 48 66.00 12.94 -2.54
CA SER A 48 66.25 12.73 -1.11
C SER A 48 64.99 12.37 -0.40
N ALA A 49 65.10 11.53 0.65
CA ALA A 49 63.98 11.21 1.50
C ALA A 49 63.45 12.49 2.16
N THR A 50 62.15 12.69 2.13
CA THR A 50 61.47 13.82 2.74
C THR A 50 60.15 13.36 3.34
N ASP A 51 59.84 13.87 4.51
CA ASP A 51 58.53 13.67 5.13
C ASP A 51 57.44 14.26 4.27
N ALA A 52 56.31 13.55 4.23
CA ALA A 52 55.08 13.96 3.54
C ALA A 52 54.02 14.39 4.54
N PRO A 53 54.18 15.49 5.28
CA PRO A 53 53.21 15.83 6.33
C PRO A 53 51.87 16.21 5.71
N ALA A 54 50.84 15.56 6.19
CA ALA A 54 49.49 15.73 5.70
C ALA A 54 49.04 17.19 5.79
N GLY A 55 48.28 17.65 4.78
CA GLY A 55 47.78 19.01 4.67
C GLY A 55 48.83 20.10 4.52
N ALA A 56 50.14 19.77 4.39
CA ALA A 56 51.22 20.74 4.24
C ALA A 56 51.40 21.23 2.80
N HIS A 57 52.08 22.35 2.67
CA HIS A 57 52.38 22.97 1.41
C HIS A 57 53.88 22.72 1.03
N ARG A 58 54.14 21.48 0.63
CA ARG A 58 55.48 21.07 0.18
C ARG A 58 55.60 21.20 -1.32
N ASP A 59 56.85 21.40 -1.80
CA ASP A 59 57.13 21.25 -3.21
C ASP A 59 56.84 19.82 -3.63
N TYR A 60 56.29 19.65 -4.81
CA TYR A 60 55.87 18.36 -5.34
C TYR A 60 56.66 17.98 -6.56
N CYS A 61 57.33 16.84 -6.52
CA CYS A 61 58.16 16.34 -7.58
C CYS A 61 57.44 15.24 -8.39
N VAL A 62 57.44 15.39 -9.70
CA VAL A 62 57.09 14.32 -10.63
C VAL A 62 58.28 14.10 -11.56
N ALA A 63 58.93 12.95 -11.46
CA ALA A 63 60.05 12.61 -12.30
C ALA A 63 59.99 11.19 -12.85
N PHE A 64 60.44 10.99 -14.06
CA PHE A 64 60.42 9.66 -14.71
C PHE A 64 61.44 9.64 -15.87
N ASN A 65 61.87 8.41 -16.19
CA ASN A 65 62.66 8.16 -17.40
C ASN A 65 61.81 7.46 -18.44
N LEU A 66 61.99 7.79 -19.69
CA LEU A 66 61.41 7.18 -20.87
C LEU A 66 62.49 6.49 -21.69
N ASP A 67 62.20 5.28 -22.11
CA ASP A 67 63.06 4.58 -23.07
C ASP A 67 62.53 4.85 -24.48
N THR A 68 62.96 5.99 -25.02
CA THR A 68 62.53 6.50 -26.33
C THR A 68 63.63 6.25 -27.38
N GLY A 69 63.26 6.32 -28.65
CA GLY A 69 64.25 6.23 -29.74
C GLY A 69 63.81 5.36 -30.93
N SER A 70 64.71 5.05 -31.81
CA SER A 70 64.50 4.29 -33.04
C SER A 70 64.95 2.82 -32.96
N GLY A 71 65.27 2.31 -31.77
CA GLY A 71 65.63 0.90 -31.55
C GLY A 71 64.39 -0.04 -31.81
N ALA A 72 64.71 -1.33 -32.05
CA ALA A 72 63.70 -2.29 -32.28
C ALA A 72 62.73 -2.41 -31.04
N GLY A 73 61.46 -2.04 -31.20
CA GLY A 73 60.49 -2.03 -30.14
C GLY A 73 60.31 -0.72 -29.34
N GLN A 74 61.08 0.34 -29.71
CA GLN A 74 61.03 1.67 -29.13
C GLN A 74 60.27 2.66 -30.02
N ASP A 75 59.64 3.69 -29.43
CA ASP A 75 58.96 4.77 -30.14
C ASP A 75 59.13 6.09 -29.31
N ASP A 76 58.77 7.21 -29.88
CA ASP A 76 58.76 8.48 -29.18
C ASP A 76 57.43 8.74 -28.46
N ALA A 77 57.52 9.37 -27.32
CA ALA A 77 56.37 9.78 -26.56
C ALA A 77 55.58 10.90 -27.28
N LYS A 78 54.32 10.68 -27.58
CA LYS A 78 53.41 11.67 -28.15
C LYS A 78 52.62 12.38 -27.08
N LYS A 79 52.15 11.63 -26.12
CA LYS A 79 51.25 12.12 -25.07
C LYS A 79 51.63 11.54 -23.71
N ILE A 80 51.69 12.40 -22.71
CA ILE A 80 51.95 12.03 -21.32
C ILE A 80 50.76 12.48 -20.51
N THR A 81 50.17 11.54 -19.74
CA THR A 81 49.14 11.82 -18.76
C THR A 81 49.68 11.47 -17.38
N ILE A 82 49.72 12.45 -16.48
CA ILE A 82 50.18 12.30 -15.10
C ILE A 82 48.95 12.43 -14.19
N GLY A 83 48.58 11.31 -13.54
CA GLY A 83 47.52 11.29 -12.56
C GLY A 83 48.05 11.47 -11.14
N LEU A 84 47.77 12.62 -10.50
CA LEU A 84 48.10 12.85 -9.10
C LEU A 84 47.05 12.18 -8.19
N PRO A 85 47.43 11.78 -6.96
CA PRO A 85 46.51 11.09 -6.07
C PRO A 85 45.38 12.00 -5.61
N GLY A 86 44.22 11.40 -5.28
CA GLY A 86 43.12 12.12 -4.60
C GLY A 86 43.61 12.80 -3.32
N GLY A 87 43.19 14.04 -3.12
CA GLY A 87 43.60 14.87 -1.98
C GLY A 87 44.90 15.68 -2.20
N VAL A 88 45.67 15.43 -3.25
CA VAL A 88 46.66 16.42 -3.73
C VAL A 88 45.94 17.51 -4.49
N VAL A 89 46.10 18.76 -4.08
CA VAL A 89 45.36 19.88 -4.66
C VAL A 89 46.33 20.98 -5.08
N GLY A 90 46.13 21.49 -6.29
CA GLY A 90 46.73 22.73 -6.75
C GLY A 90 45.73 23.87 -6.66
N ASP A 91 46.16 25.05 -6.19
CA ASP A 91 45.31 26.26 -6.13
C ASP A 91 45.65 27.17 -7.34
N PRO A 92 44.81 27.19 -8.41
CA PRO A 92 45.10 28.03 -9.60
C PRO A 92 44.97 29.54 -9.32
N GLY A 93 44.47 29.92 -8.13
CA GLY A 93 44.45 31.30 -7.66
C GLY A 93 45.73 31.70 -6.89
N ALA A 94 46.67 30.80 -6.70
CA ALA A 94 47.91 31.06 -5.95
C ALA A 94 48.93 31.92 -6.72
N ALA A 95 48.85 31.95 -8.03
CA ALA A 95 49.71 32.71 -8.93
C ALA A 95 48.90 33.48 -9.98
N ALA A 96 49.43 34.54 -10.55
CA ALA A 96 48.82 35.21 -11.69
C ALA A 96 48.61 34.22 -12.83
N LYS A 97 47.74 34.51 -13.79
CA LYS A 97 47.54 33.70 -14.99
C LYS A 97 48.18 34.34 -16.20
N CYS A 98 49.08 33.64 -16.87
CA CYS A 98 49.64 34.05 -18.15
C CYS A 98 48.64 33.74 -19.28
N THR A 99 48.48 34.62 -20.25
CA THR A 99 47.69 34.33 -21.46
C THR A 99 48.38 33.28 -22.31
N GLN A 100 47.63 32.57 -23.13
CA GLN A 100 48.25 31.60 -24.07
C GLN A 100 49.19 32.30 -25.08
N ALA A 101 48.79 33.50 -25.54
CA ALA A 101 49.61 34.27 -26.47
C ALA A 101 50.93 34.75 -25.84
N ASP A 102 50.91 35.26 -24.60
CA ASP A 102 52.11 35.65 -23.89
C ASP A 102 53.04 34.45 -23.59
N PHE A 103 52.42 33.31 -23.27
CA PHE A 103 53.14 32.06 -23.01
C PHE A 103 53.84 31.57 -24.26
N GLU A 104 53.19 31.57 -25.42
CA GLU A 104 53.79 31.18 -26.71
C GLU A 104 54.89 32.17 -27.16
N ALA A 105 54.75 33.41 -26.77
CA ALA A 105 55.76 34.45 -27.02
C ALA A 105 56.91 34.46 -25.98
N GLY A 106 56.87 33.64 -24.94
CA GLY A 106 57.85 33.60 -23.86
C GLY A 106 57.74 34.81 -22.90
N ASN A 107 56.64 35.53 -22.86
CA ASN A 107 56.46 36.79 -22.14
C ASN A 107 55.65 36.63 -20.84
N CYS A 108 55.59 35.42 -20.25
CA CYS A 108 54.92 35.24 -18.98
C CYS A 108 55.64 35.98 -17.86
N ALA A 109 54.96 36.72 -17.05
CA ALA A 109 55.52 37.36 -15.86
C ALA A 109 55.88 36.32 -14.78
N ASP A 110 56.91 36.61 -13.99
CA ASP A 110 57.37 35.76 -12.86
C ASP A 110 56.25 35.49 -11.84
N THR A 111 55.31 36.39 -11.74
CA THR A 111 54.10 36.21 -10.87
C THR A 111 53.16 35.10 -11.31
N ALA A 112 53.31 34.60 -12.53
CA ALA A 112 52.58 33.48 -13.07
C ALA A 112 53.35 32.15 -12.92
N GLN A 113 54.63 32.15 -12.52
CA GLN A 113 55.42 30.97 -12.32
C GLN A 113 54.95 30.18 -11.08
N VAL A 114 54.81 28.86 -11.26
CA VAL A 114 54.36 27.94 -10.22
C VAL A 114 55.28 26.74 -10.03
N GLY A 115 56.36 26.70 -10.77
CA GLY A 115 57.30 25.59 -10.66
C GLY A 115 58.45 25.67 -11.64
N THR A 116 59.30 24.64 -11.67
CA THR A 116 60.43 24.46 -12.57
C THR A 116 60.39 23.09 -13.21
N VAL A 117 61.04 22.96 -14.36
CA VAL A 117 61.15 21.71 -15.10
C VAL A 117 62.56 21.44 -15.53
N SER A 118 63.01 20.22 -15.54
CA SER A 118 64.29 19.74 -16.17
C SER A 118 63.97 18.51 -16.99
N SER A 119 64.45 18.44 -18.20
CA SER A 119 64.22 17.30 -19.09
C SER A 119 65.60 16.93 -19.75
N THR A 120 65.86 15.64 -19.77
CA THR A 120 67.02 15.15 -20.59
C THR A 120 66.43 14.68 -21.93
N VAL A 121 67.02 15.18 -22.97
CA VAL A 121 66.58 14.85 -24.35
C VAL A 121 67.80 14.41 -25.16
N THR A 122 67.58 13.48 -26.07
CA THR A 122 68.61 13.06 -27.08
C THR A 122 68.23 13.63 -28.43
N VAL A 123 69.07 14.38 -29.02
CA VAL A 123 68.89 14.96 -30.35
C VAL A 123 69.85 14.30 -31.31
N VAL A 124 69.33 13.80 -32.45
CA VAL A 124 70.18 13.23 -33.52
C VAL A 124 70.14 14.17 -34.73
N VAL A 125 71.22 14.94 -34.95
CA VAL A 125 71.27 15.97 -36.00
C VAL A 125 72.00 15.41 -37.21
N PRO A 126 71.46 15.48 -38.42
CA PRO A 126 72.07 14.91 -39.62
C PRO A 126 73.41 15.55 -39.98
N ILE A 127 73.68 16.79 -39.52
CA ILE A 127 74.85 17.61 -39.87
C ILE A 127 76.11 17.11 -39.17
N PHE A 128 76.01 16.39 -38.02
CA PHE A 128 77.20 15.89 -37.29
C PHE A 128 77.26 14.36 -37.27
N LEU A 129 77.31 13.71 -38.40
CA LEU A 129 77.51 12.28 -38.55
C LEU A 129 76.46 11.40 -37.78
N PHE A 130 75.26 11.89 -37.60
CA PHE A 130 74.17 11.16 -36.87
C PHE A 130 74.55 10.74 -35.42
N ILE A 131 75.42 11.51 -34.72
CA ILE A 131 75.81 11.21 -33.35
C ILE A 131 74.69 11.67 -32.41
N PRO A 132 74.05 10.76 -31.69
CA PRO A 132 73.10 11.13 -30.70
C PRO A 132 73.74 11.95 -29.59
N THR A 133 73.29 13.16 -29.38
CA THR A 133 73.75 14.06 -28.32
C THR A 133 72.75 14.22 -27.25
N GLN A 134 73.06 13.74 -26.07
CA GLN A 134 72.21 13.91 -24.89
C GLN A 134 72.45 15.26 -24.24
N MET A 135 71.42 16.00 -23.93
CA MET A 135 71.48 17.28 -23.28
C MET A 135 70.39 17.43 -22.24
N THR A 136 70.71 18.18 -21.18
CA THR A 136 69.69 18.54 -20.16
C THR A 136 69.19 19.95 -20.44
N VAL A 137 67.90 20.12 -20.58
CA VAL A 137 67.20 21.39 -20.76
C VAL A 137 66.41 21.70 -19.48
N THR A 138 66.48 22.93 -19.07
CA THR A 138 65.75 23.41 -17.87
C THR A 138 64.77 24.48 -18.27
N GLY A 139 63.77 24.68 -17.42
CA GLY A 139 62.76 25.69 -17.69
C GLY A 139 61.82 25.92 -16.56
N GLU A 140 60.76 26.60 -16.87
CA GLU A 140 59.77 27.11 -15.92
C GLU A 140 58.36 26.57 -16.17
N VAL A 141 57.60 26.50 -15.11
CA VAL A 141 56.16 26.07 -15.16
C VAL A 141 55.31 27.24 -14.79
N TYR A 142 54.38 27.57 -15.66
CA TYR A 142 53.49 28.72 -15.50
C TYR A 142 52.02 28.29 -15.31
N ASN A 143 51.28 29.11 -14.57
CA ASN A 143 49.87 29.04 -14.47
C ASN A 143 49.21 29.78 -15.64
N LEU A 144 48.54 29.07 -16.55
CA LEU A 144 47.96 29.67 -17.74
C LEU A 144 46.46 30.00 -17.55
N GLN A 145 45.99 30.89 -18.44
CA GLN A 145 44.53 31.04 -18.61
C GLN A 145 43.92 29.74 -19.13
N THR A 146 42.78 29.33 -18.56
CA THR A 146 42.07 28.08 -18.86
C THR A 146 41.17 28.21 -20.07
N SER A 147 40.99 27.13 -20.83
CA SER A 147 39.92 27.02 -21.80
C SER A 147 38.60 26.66 -21.09
N PRO A 148 37.44 26.85 -21.74
CA PRO A 148 36.16 26.45 -21.18
C PRO A 148 36.18 24.99 -20.76
N GLY A 149 35.73 24.70 -19.53
CA GLY A 149 35.69 23.35 -18.98
C GLY A 149 36.97 22.83 -18.33
N GLU A 150 38.02 23.64 -18.25
CA GLU A 150 39.27 23.29 -17.56
C GLU A 150 39.36 24.00 -16.21
N PRO A 151 39.63 23.28 -15.10
CA PRO A 151 39.87 23.88 -13.79
C PRO A 151 41.16 24.65 -13.72
N ALA A 152 42.20 24.16 -14.38
CA ALA A 152 43.54 24.75 -14.46
C ALA A 152 44.26 24.33 -15.73
N ARG A 153 45.31 25.08 -16.11
CA ARG A 153 46.22 24.74 -17.19
C ARG A 153 47.62 25.14 -16.82
N LEU A 154 48.59 24.26 -17.01
CA LEU A 154 50.01 24.52 -16.84
C LEU A 154 50.68 24.76 -18.19
N GLY A 155 51.55 25.74 -18.24
CA GLY A 155 52.46 25.95 -19.33
C GLY A 155 53.86 25.50 -18.92
N ILE A 156 54.52 24.68 -19.69
CA ILE A 156 55.88 24.18 -19.47
C ILE A 156 56.78 24.83 -20.56
N SER A 157 57.66 25.73 -20.17
CA SER A 157 58.58 26.39 -21.06
C SER A 157 59.94 25.79 -20.80
N LEU A 158 60.54 25.19 -21.81
CA LEU A 158 61.85 24.57 -21.75
C LEU A 158 62.81 25.42 -22.55
N ASP A 159 63.86 26.00 -21.88
CA ASP A 159 64.97 26.73 -22.53
C ASP A 159 66.03 25.73 -22.96
N GLN A 160 66.35 25.72 -24.23
CA GLN A 160 67.22 24.75 -24.81
C GLN A 160 68.73 25.09 -24.64
N GLY A 161 69.09 26.12 -23.84
CA GLY A 161 70.40 26.28 -23.29
C GLY A 161 71.56 26.48 -24.23
N LEU A 162 71.38 26.51 -25.55
CA LEU A 162 72.38 26.75 -26.57
C LEU A 162 72.43 28.24 -26.95
N ALA A 163 72.86 29.12 -26.04
CA ALA A 163 73.17 30.52 -26.30
C ALA A 163 72.29 31.22 -27.37
N GLY A 164 70.96 31.08 -27.25
CA GLY A 164 69.95 31.73 -28.14
C GLY A 164 69.84 31.13 -29.56
N ALA A 165 70.45 29.99 -29.84
CA ALA A 165 70.38 29.34 -31.15
C ALA A 165 69.07 28.49 -31.35
N LEU A 166 68.31 28.21 -30.29
CA LEU A 166 67.08 27.43 -30.32
C LEU A 166 65.94 28.19 -29.67
N SER A 167 64.76 28.20 -30.30
CA SER A 167 63.54 28.72 -29.70
C SER A 167 63.14 27.87 -28.52
N PRO A 168 62.65 28.45 -27.38
CA PRO A 168 62.08 27.68 -26.28
C PRO A 168 60.97 26.76 -26.76
N VAL A 169 60.85 25.57 -26.14
CA VAL A 169 59.74 24.66 -26.38
C VAL A 169 58.61 24.95 -25.36
N HIS A 170 57.50 25.37 -25.86
CA HIS A 170 56.32 25.65 -25.05
C HIS A 170 55.32 24.49 -25.15
N LEU A 171 55.07 23.81 -24.01
CA LEU A 171 54.07 22.72 -23.89
C LEU A 171 52.95 23.15 -23.00
N GLN A 172 51.73 22.88 -23.40
CA GLN A 172 50.55 23.17 -22.59
C GLN A 172 50.00 21.88 -22.02
N SER A 173 49.65 21.91 -20.75
CA SER A 173 49.11 20.76 -20.02
C SER A 173 47.81 21.14 -19.31
N PRO A 174 46.65 20.91 -19.98
CA PRO A 174 45.35 21.05 -19.32
C PRO A 174 45.23 20.08 -18.14
N ILE A 175 44.70 20.59 -17.04
CA ILE A 175 44.40 19.81 -15.85
C ILE A 175 42.92 19.40 -15.89
N ARG A 176 42.61 18.19 -15.45
CA ARG A 176 41.26 17.65 -15.30
C ARG A 176 41.09 17.05 -13.91
N VAL A 177 39.89 17.16 -13.33
CA VAL A 177 39.58 16.50 -12.08
C VAL A 177 38.91 15.17 -12.41
N ARG A 178 39.44 14.07 -11.89
CA ARG A 178 38.83 12.74 -12.04
C ARG A 178 37.56 12.64 -11.19
N VAL A 179 36.47 12.19 -11.78
CA VAL A 179 35.20 12.05 -11.07
C VAL A 179 35.24 10.93 -10.02
N ALA A 180 36.04 9.91 -10.20
CA ALA A 180 36.12 8.74 -9.35
C ALA A 180 36.74 9.00 -7.96
N ASP A 181 37.83 9.80 -7.89
CA ASP A 181 38.57 10.02 -6.65
C ASP A 181 38.94 11.49 -6.42
N ALA A 182 38.48 12.37 -7.29
CA ALA A 182 38.81 13.79 -7.33
C ALA A 182 40.31 14.09 -7.43
N GLY A 183 41.12 13.13 -7.89
CA GLY A 183 42.51 13.34 -8.23
C GLY A 183 42.64 14.18 -9.50
N LEU A 184 43.85 14.71 -9.73
CA LEU A 184 44.15 15.60 -10.84
C LEU A 184 44.90 14.85 -11.95
N ASP A 185 44.43 14.97 -13.18
CA ASP A 185 45.12 14.49 -14.36
C ASP A 185 45.70 15.69 -15.15
N SER A 186 47.01 15.70 -15.33
CA SER A 186 47.74 16.62 -16.21
C SER A 186 48.02 15.93 -17.53
N VAL A 187 47.56 16.52 -18.63
CA VAL A 187 47.65 15.90 -19.96
C VAL A 187 48.48 16.75 -20.87
N THR A 188 49.70 16.33 -21.17
CA THR A 188 50.59 16.99 -22.17
C THR A 188 50.53 16.18 -23.46
N ASP A 189 50.06 16.75 -24.54
CA ASP A 189 49.93 16.09 -25.86
C ASP A 189 50.83 16.78 -26.90
N ASN A 190 51.09 16.09 -28.01
CA ASN A 190 51.90 16.57 -29.12
C ASN A 190 53.34 16.97 -28.72
N LEU A 191 53.99 16.11 -27.91
CA LEU A 191 55.41 16.28 -27.59
C LEU A 191 56.26 16.39 -28.88
N PRO A 192 57.21 17.30 -28.94
CA PRO A 192 58.04 17.45 -30.15
C PRO A 192 58.89 16.20 -30.38
N LYS A 193 59.00 15.71 -31.63
CA LYS A 193 59.84 14.61 -32.01
C LYS A 193 60.99 15.04 -32.99
N THR A 194 61.06 16.33 -33.23
CA THR A 194 62.10 16.88 -34.09
C THR A 194 62.66 18.17 -33.51
N ALA A 195 64.00 18.36 -33.57
CA ALA A 195 64.71 19.61 -33.26
C ALA A 195 65.89 19.73 -34.15
N LEU A 196 66.28 20.96 -34.55
CA LEU A 196 67.50 21.24 -35.41
C LEU A 196 67.48 20.45 -36.70
N GLY A 197 66.34 20.11 -37.26
CA GLY A 197 66.21 19.28 -38.46
C GLY A 197 66.51 17.78 -38.26
N GLY A 198 66.69 17.34 -37.03
CA GLY A 198 66.89 15.95 -36.62
C GLY A 198 65.81 15.38 -35.77
N SER A 199 65.91 14.11 -35.33
CA SER A 199 65.01 13.51 -34.37
C SER A 199 65.34 14.00 -32.95
N LEU A 200 64.29 14.21 -32.18
CA LEU A 200 64.28 14.54 -30.76
C LEU A 200 63.63 13.47 -29.97
N HIS A 201 64.37 12.92 -29.02
CA HIS A 201 63.83 11.87 -28.08
C HIS A 201 63.81 12.45 -26.67
N VAL A 202 62.70 12.36 -25.94
CA VAL A 202 62.58 12.77 -24.55
C VAL A 202 62.93 11.58 -23.64
N ASP A 203 64.16 11.63 -23.04
CA ASP A 203 64.66 10.53 -22.23
C ASP A 203 64.25 10.61 -20.77
N SER A 204 64.04 11.78 -20.23
CA SER A 204 63.56 11.98 -18.86
C SER A 204 62.86 13.33 -18.71
N MET A 205 61.99 13.40 -17.69
CA MET A 205 61.39 14.68 -17.24
C MET A 205 61.35 14.70 -15.73
N ALA A 206 61.68 15.85 -15.16
CA ALA A 206 61.54 16.13 -13.75
C ALA A 206 60.84 17.49 -13.58
N LEU A 207 59.65 17.48 -13.06
CA LEU A 207 58.78 18.62 -12.87
C LEU A 207 58.66 18.90 -11.39
N THR A 208 58.99 20.08 -10.92
CA THR A 208 58.75 20.56 -9.56
C THR A 208 57.62 21.58 -9.57
N LEU A 209 56.52 21.25 -8.86
CA LEU A 209 55.46 22.22 -8.57
C LEU A 209 55.68 22.79 -7.17
N TRP A 210 55.67 24.11 -7.05
CA TRP A 210 55.93 24.77 -5.78
C TRP A 210 54.82 24.60 -4.78
N GLY A 211 55.16 24.37 -3.51
CA GLY A 211 54.21 24.34 -2.41
C GLY A 211 53.85 25.75 -1.94
N TRP A 212 54.84 26.46 -1.42
CA TRP A 212 54.70 27.80 -0.88
C TRP A 212 56.01 28.59 -0.93
N ASN A 213 56.00 29.91 -0.74
CA ASN A 213 57.23 30.72 -0.78
C ASN A 213 58.19 30.43 0.37
N GLN A 214 57.70 30.25 1.60
CA GLN A 214 58.47 29.90 2.82
C GLN A 214 59.77 30.64 3.01
N GLY A 215 59.82 31.92 2.67
CA GLY A 215 61.02 32.74 2.80
C GLY A 215 61.90 32.88 1.55
N ASP A 216 61.58 32.16 0.47
CA ASP A 216 62.19 32.30 -0.84
C ASP A 216 61.55 33.46 -1.59
N SER A 217 62.25 34.58 -1.64
CA SER A 217 61.77 35.81 -2.27
C SER A 217 61.75 35.76 -3.80
N SER A 218 62.37 34.74 -4.42
CA SER A 218 62.30 34.52 -5.87
C SER A 218 60.95 34.04 -6.31
N ARG A 219 60.24 33.32 -5.45
CA ARG A 219 58.84 32.81 -5.69
C ARG A 219 57.83 33.92 -5.43
N LYS A 220 56.94 34.16 -6.37
CA LYS A 220 55.92 35.23 -6.29
C LYS A 220 54.49 34.73 -6.04
N LEU A 221 54.38 33.57 -5.39
CA LEU A 221 53.05 33.02 -5.06
C LEU A 221 52.31 33.91 -4.06
N ALA A 222 51.08 34.23 -4.33
CA ALA A 222 50.23 35.02 -3.43
C ALA A 222 49.70 34.20 -2.21
N LYS A 223 49.63 32.88 -2.37
CA LYS A 223 49.22 31.89 -1.37
C LYS A 223 49.80 30.52 -1.74
N PRO A 224 49.66 29.49 -0.87
CA PRO A 224 50.14 28.16 -1.19
C PRO A 224 49.55 27.60 -2.51
N PHE A 225 50.40 27.05 -3.40
CA PHE A 225 49.97 26.45 -4.67
C PHE A 225 49.69 24.97 -4.52
N MET A 226 50.63 24.14 -4.04
CA MET A 226 50.39 22.71 -3.80
C MET A 226 50.03 22.43 -2.34
N THR A 227 49.07 21.56 -2.15
CA THR A 227 48.66 21.05 -0.84
C THR A 227 48.64 19.52 -0.87
N LEU A 228 49.25 18.90 0.13
CA LEU A 228 49.29 17.44 0.29
C LEU A 228 47.97 16.87 0.82
N PRO A 229 47.70 15.57 0.58
CA PRO A 229 46.52 14.90 1.11
C PRO A 229 46.43 14.97 2.63
N THR A 230 45.28 14.96 3.18
CA THR A 230 45.01 14.94 4.63
C THR A 230 44.80 13.55 5.21
N ARG A 231 44.94 12.48 4.42
CA ARG A 231 44.73 11.07 4.77
C ARG A 231 46.08 10.35 4.98
N CYS A 232 46.23 9.64 6.11
CA CYS A 232 47.42 8.85 6.41
C CYS A 232 47.19 7.31 6.48
N ASP A 233 45.95 6.84 6.42
CA ASP A 233 45.62 5.41 6.53
C ASP A 233 45.81 4.62 5.21
N ALA A 234 46.04 5.31 4.10
CA ALA A 234 46.32 4.70 2.81
C ALA A 234 47.47 5.44 2.08
N ASP A 235 48.09 4.76 1.14
CA ASP A 235 49.09 5.35 0.25
C ASP A 235 48.41 6.27 -0.77
N ALA A 236 49.02 7.41 -1.01
CA ALA A 236 48.66 8.34 -2.06
C ALA A 236 49.29 7.86 -3.36
N VAL A 237 48.48 7.27 -4.26
CA VAL A 237 48.97 6.63 -5.49
C VAL A 237 48.90 7.60 -6.67
N SER A 238 50.03 7.78 -7.37
CA SER A 238 50.13 8.49 -8.63
C SER A 238 50.29 7.50 -9.78
N ASN A 239 49.72 7.82 -10.93
CA ASN A 239 49.85 7.05 -12.15
C ASN A 239 50.42 7.92 -13.28
N ILE A 240 51.22 7.34 -14.14
CA ILE A 240 51.61 7.95 -15.42
C ILE A 240 51.20 7.01 -16.54
N THR A 241 50.72 7.60 -17.63
CA THR A 241 50.46 6.89 -18.88
C THR A 241 51.12 7.64 -20.00
N VAL A 242 51.97 6.96 -20.76
CA VAL A 242 52.66 7.50 -21.93
C VAL A 242 52.09 6.80 -23.16
N THR A 243 51.62 7.58 -24.12
CA THR A 243 51.15 7.07 -25.42
C THR A 243 52.20 7.46 -26.47
N SER A 244 52.68 6.46 -27.21
CA SER A 244 53.66 6.66 -28.28
C SER A 244 53.04 7.25 -29.54
N TYR A 245 53.85 7.73 -30.47
CA TYR A 245 53.38 8.14 -31.80
C TYR A 245 52.79 6.99 -32.59
N GLY A 246 53.24 5.73 -32.35
CA GLY A 246 52.60 4.51 -32.86
C GLY A 246 51.30 4.13 -32.24
N GLY A 247 50.82 4.88 -31.25
CA GLY A 247 49.51 4.70 -30.59
C GLY A 247 49.49 3.67 -29.44
N GLN A 248 50.64 3.09 -29.06
CA GLN A 248 50.73 2.19 -27.91
C GLN A 248 50.81 2.99 -26.61
N SER A 249 50.16 2.53 -25.54
CA SER A 249 50.23 3.17 -24.24
C SER A 249 50.88 2.25 -23.20
N THR A 250 51.79 2.84 -22.43
CA THR A 250 52.46 2.21 -21.29
C THR A 250 52.09 2.97 -20.02
N SER A 251 51.90 2.28 -18.93
CA SER A 251 51.57 2.92 -17.65
C SER A 251 52.47 2.42 -16.54
N ALA A 252 52.77 3.30 -15.59
CA ALA A 252 53.47 2.99 -14.35
C ALA A 252 52.78 3.69 -13.16
N SER A 253 53.01 3.19 -11.98
CA SER A 253 52.50 3.80 -10.74
C SER A 253 53.54 3.89 -9.66
N THR A 254 53.39 4.89 -8.81
CA THR A 254 54.21 5.09 -7.61
C THR A 254 53.34 5.64 -6.50
N SER A 255 53.80 5.52 -5.23
CA SER A 255 53.05 6.02 -4.10
C SER A 255 53.96 6.65 -3.04
N PHE A 256 53.32 7.44 -2.18
CA PHE A 256 53.90 7.88 -0.94
C PHE A 256 52.86 7.81 0.18
N ARG A 257 53.33 7.71 1.44
CA ARG A 257 52.48 7.73 2.59
C ARG A 257 52.51 9.11 3.26
N PRO A 258 51.36 9.83 3.35
CA PRO A 258 51.29 11.02 4.17
C PRO A 258 51.48 10.69 5.67
N THR A 259 52.10 11.61 6.41
CA THR A 259 52.46 11.48 7.83
C THR A 259 51.86 12.63 8.65
N ALA A 260 51.92 12.54 9.99
CA ALA A 260 51.51 13.61 10.91
C ALA A 260 50.06 14.08 10.68
N CYS A 261 49.11 13.16 10.42
CA CYS A 261 47.70 13.47 10.30
C CYS A 261 47.09 14.03 11.60
N ASP A 262 47.70 13.68 12.75
CA ASP A 262 47.30 14.19 14.06
C ASP A 262 47.53 15.71 14.20
N LYS A 263 48.33 16.31 13.34
CA LYS A 263 48.58 17.75 13.29
C LYS A 263 47.69 18.51 12.31
N VAL A 264 46.88 17.83 11.55
CA VAL A 264 45.93 18.46 10.61
C VAL A 264 44.69 18.91 11.35
N PRO A 265 44.37 20.20 11.37
CA PRO A 265 43.18 20.68 12.10
C PRO A 265 41.90 20.31 11.36
N PHE A 266 40.82 20.17 12.15
CA PHE A 266 39.47 20.02 11.62
C PHE A 266 38.46 20.69 12.53
N THR A 267 38.02 21.90 12.15
CA THR A 267 37.15 22.76 12.93
C THR A 267 35.90 23.19 12.12
N PRO A 268 35.07 22.22 11.70
CA PRO A 268 33.89 22.52 10.89
C PRO A 268 32.81 23.22 11.70
N SER A 269 31.91 23.91 11.01
CA SER A 269 30.70 24.47 11.56
C SER A 269 29.49 24.15 10.72
N LEU A 270 28.29 24.34 11.29
CA LEU A 270 27.00 24.05 10.66
C LEU A 270 26.13 25.30 10.70
N GLU A 271 25.48 25.61 9.59
CA GLU A 271 24.36 26.54 9.50
C GLU A 271 23.15 25.82 8.97
N VAL A 272 21.96 26.14 9.47
CA VAL A 272 20.70 25.58 9.00
C VAL A 272 19.66 26.66 8.77
N GLY A 273 18.67 26.36 7.92
CA GLY A 273 17.57 27.28 7.69
C GLY A 273 16.40 26.68 6.91
N PRO A 274 15.36 27.48 6.79
CA PRO A 274 15.25 28.89 7.24
C PRO A 274 15.36 29.03 8.77
N THR A 275 15.82 30.19 9.26
CA THR A 275 15.98 30.43 10.72
C THR A 275 14.67 30.40 11.48
N THR A 276 13.57 30.68 10.79
CA THR A 276 12.19 30.55 11.30
C THR A 276 11.33 29.85 10.26
N THR A 277 10.43 28.99 10.71
CA THR A 277 9.48 28.29 9.84
C THR A 277 8.11 28.19 10.53
N PRO A 278 6.97 28.31 9.80
CA PRO A 278 5.65 28.08 10.37
C PRO A 278 5.48 26.62 10.79
N ALA A 279 4.70 26.36 11.84
CA ALA A 279 4.41 25.01 12.33
C ALA A 279 3.56 24.21 11.33
N ASP A 280 3.78 22.89 11.29
CA ASP A 280 3.03 21.90 10.47
C ASP A 280 2.87 22.36 9.01
N THR A 281 3.96 22.86 8.42
CA THR A 281 3.95 23.44 7.07
C THR A 281 5.06 22.81 6.23
N PRO A 282 4.74 22.31 5.02
CA PRO A 282 5.77 21.90 4.07
C PRO A 282 6.54 23.11 3.57
N GLY A 283 7.86 22.98 3.43
CA GLY A 283 8.67 24.12 3.02
C GLY A 283 10.11 23.76 2.67
N GLU A 284 10.86 24.74 2.14
CA GLU A 284 12.28 24.63 1.89
C GLU A 284 13.05 24.43 3.22
N ALA A 285 13.99 23.52 3.20
CA ALA A 285 14.94 23.32 4.30
C ALA A 285 16.35 23.14 3.75
N TRP A 286 17.34 23.70 4.44
CA TRP A 286 18.72 23.57 4.02
C TRP A 286 19.67 23.45 5.22
N ALA A 287 20.78 22.75 4.94
CA ALA A 287 21.92 22.65 5.83
C ALA A 287 23.20 23.05 5.06
N LYS A 288 24.05 23.84 5.67
CA LYS A 288 25.31 24.31 5.11
C LYS A 288 26.44 23.87 6.02
N LEU A 289 27.25 22.96 5.50
CA LEU A 289 28.49 22.52 6.13
C LEU A 289 29.58 23.52 5.78
N ILE A 290 30.35 23.94 6.75
CA ILE A 290 31.42 24.93 6.57
C ILE A 290 32.70 24.31 7.10
N VAL A 291 33.76 24.33 6.29
CA VAL A 291 35.13 23.99 6.69
C VAL A 291 36.02 25.22 6.43
N PRO A 292 36.66 25.75 7.44
CA PRO A 292 37.47 26.96 7.24
C PRO A 292 38.51 26.79 6.12
N GLY A 293 38.55 27.74 5.19
CA GLY A 293 39.49 27.74 4.06
C GLY A 293 40.87 28.24 4.42
N THR A 294 41.07 28.66 5.65
CA THR A 294 42.31 29.22 6.15
C THR A 294 43.24 28.13 6.70
N ASP A 295 44.52 28.29 6.45
CA ASP A 295 45.57 27.44 7.02
C ASP A 295 45.76 27.79 8.51
N THR A 296 46.10 26.78 9.30
CA THR A 296 46.54 26.97 10.69
C THR A 296 48.07 26.81 10.76
N GLY A 297 48.70 27.59 11.67
CA GLY A 297 50.15 27.62 11.77
C GLY A 297 50.80 28.54 10.72
N THR A 298 52.11 28.63 10.77
CA THR A 298 52.89 29.49 9.88
C THR A 298 54.09 28.75 9.30
N GLY A 299 54.58 29.18 8.12
CA GLY A 299 55.75 28.63 7.48
C GLY A 299 55.63 27.14 7.16
N ALA A 300 56.65 26.37 7.48
CA ALA A 300 56.69 24.92 7.25
C ALA A 300 55.63 24.14 8.06
N ASN A 301 55.07 24.76 9.10
CA ASN A 301 54.02 24.16 9.96
C ASN A 301 52.61 24.52 9.52
N ALA A 302 52.45 25.34 8.49
CA ALA A 302 51.14 25.66 7.93
C ALA A 302 50.44 24.37 7.45
N ARG A 303 49.18 24.22 7.85
CA ARG A 303 48.34 23.03 7.50
C ARG A 303 47.00 23.53 7.06
N ARG A 304 46.53 22.95 5.93
CA ARG A 304 45.16 23.04 5.49
C ARG A 304 44.29 22.24 6.45
N GLN A 305 43.02 22.65 6.61
CA GLN A 305 42.02 21.85 7.30
C GLN A 305 41.86 20.46 6.67
N ALA A 306 41.57 19.45 7.48
CA ALA A 306 41.30 18.10 6.96
C ALA A 306 40.07 18.12 6.06
N TYR A 307 40.10 17.28 5.02
CA TYR A 307 38.94 17.09 4.17
C TYR A 307 37.89 16.22 4.88
N LEU A 308 36.64 16.52 4.59
CA LEU A 308 35.50 15.77 5.14
C LEU A 308 35.45 14.37 4.52
N LYS A 309 35.38 13.34 5.36
CA LYS A 309 35.22 11.94 4.94
C LYS A 309 33.75 11.51 5.03
N ASP A 310 33.19 11.59 6.24
CA ASP A 310 31.81 11.18 6.47
C ASP A 310 31.04 12.29 7.18
N VAL A 311 29.74 12.38 6.93
CA VAL A 311 28.84 13.23 7.67
C VAL A 311 27.52 12.52 7.93
N ASP A 312 27.10 12.55 9.20
CA ASP A 312 25.77 12.15 9.64
C ASP A 312 25.01 13.41 10.05
N LEU A 313 24.08 13.86 9.21
CA LEU A 313 23.25 15.02 9.50
C LEU A 313 21.97 14.57 10.22
N LYS A 314 21.88 14.87 11.50
CA LYS A 314 20.78 14.49 12.39
C LYS A 314 19.76 15.60 12.47
N LEU A 315 18.58 15.37 11.92
CA LEU A 315 17.45 16.30 12.00
C LEU A 315 16.65 16.06 13.28
N PRO A 316 16.04 17.09 13.89
CA PRO A 316 15.27 16.93 15.12
C PRO A 316 14.00 16.13 14.89
N ALA A 317 13.53 15.45 15.93
CA ALA A 317 12.21 14.82 15.93
C ALA A 317 11.11 15.84 15.62
N GLY A 318 10.15 15.44 14.80
CA GLY A 318 9.06 16.32 14.34
C GLY A 318 9.34 17.06 13.02
N LEU A 319 10.60 17.29 12.64
CA LEU A 319 10.92 17.63 11.24
C LEU A 319 10.87 16.34 10.43
N ALA A 320 9.82 16.18 9.64
CA ALA A 320 9.45 14.89 9.09
C ALA A 320 9.37 14.91 7.56
N LEU A 321 9.49 13.71 6.96
CA LEU A 321 9.27 13.57 5.54
C LEU A 321 7.81 13.89 5.19
N ASN A 322 7.61 14.68 4.15
CA ASN A 322 6.29 15.06 3.67
C ASN A 322 5.76 14.02 2.66
N ALA A 323 4.68 13.32 2.98
CA ALA A 323 4.10 12.31 2.11
C ALA A 323 3.74 12.81 0.69
N PRO A 324 3.21 14.01 0.48
CA PRO A 324 2.98 14.61 -0.84
C PRO A 324 4.19 14.66 -1.79
N LEU A 325 5.43 14.65 -1.27
CA LEU A 325 6.62 14.52 -2.10
C LEU A 325 6.53 13.34 -3.09
N ALA A 326 5.92 12.23 -2.66
CA ALA A 326 5.78 11.03 -3.48
C ALA A 326 4.84 11.18 -4.68
N ASN A 327 4.07 12.29 -4.79
CA ASN A 327 3.21 12.57 -5.94
C ASN A 327 4.03 12.82 -7.21
N GLY A 328 4.11 11.81 -8.06
CA GLY A 328 4.84 11.86 -9.33
C GLY A 328 6.35 11.75 -9.23
N LEU A 329 6.93 11.64 -8.01
CA LEU A 329 8.34 11.36 -7.81
C LEU A 329 8.66 9.93 -8.28
N VAL A 330 9.74 9.78 -9.04
CA VAL A 330 10.28 8.47 -9.44
C VAL A 330 11.75 8.40 -9.03
N PRO A 331 12.30 7.22 -8.78
CA PRO A 331 13.72 7.10 -8.47
C PRO A 331 14.61 7.25 -9.72
N CYS A 332 15.80 7.82 -9.54
CA CYS A 332 16.90 7.77 -10.50
C CYS A 332 17.73 6.52 -10.19
N THR A 333 18.02 5.70 -11.22
CA THR A 333 18.87 4.52 -11.02
C THR A 333 20.36 4.92 -11.00
N PRO A 334 21.25 4.09 -10.40
CA PRO A 334 22.69 4.34 -10.41
C PRO A 334 23.27 4.51 -11.83
N GLU A 335 22.75 3.77 -12.83
CA GLU A 335 23.17 3.85 -14.23
C GLU A 335 22.70 5.15 -14.89
N GLN A 336 21.53 5.64 -14.57
CA GLN A 336 21.04 6.94 -15.04
C GLN A 336 21.83 8.09 -14.42
N PHE A 337 22.18 7.97 -13.14
CA PHE A 337 23.02 8.94 -12.44
C PHE A 337 24.47 8.92 -12.96
N GLY A 338 24.98 7.72 -13.30
CA GLY A 338 26.32 7.55 -13.90
C GLY A 338 27.44 7.87 -12.93
N PHE A 339 27.50 7.18 -11.79
CA PHE A 339 28.61 7.30 -10.85
C PHE A 339 29.95 7.02 -11.57
N GLY A 340 30.96 7.89 -11.36
CA GLY A 340 32.28 7.78 -11.99
C GLY A 340 32.35 8.26 -13.45
N GLU A 341 31.22 8.60 -14.09
CA GLU A 341 31.21 9.15 -15.45
C GLU A 341 31.39 10.66 -15.46
N ASP A 342 32.25 11.19 -16.34
CA ASP A 342 32.42 12.63 -16.57
C ASP A 342 31.35 13.16 -17.56
N ALA A 343 30.06 12.96 -17.18
CA ALA A 343 28.90 13.44 -17.92
C ALA A 343 27.83 13.88 -16.94
N PRO A 344 26.95 14.83 -17.30
CA PRO A 344 25.81 15.15 -16.47
C PRO A 344 24.92 13.89 -16.22
N PRO A 345 24.23 13.82 -15.06
CA PRO A 345 23.25 12.75 -14.82
C PRO A 345 22.14 12.73 -15.88
N ARG A 346 21.68 11.52 -16.20
CA ARG A 346 20.56 11.26 -17.14
C ARG A 346 19.27 10.93 -16.39
N CYS A 347 19.15 11.42 -15.15
CA CYS A 347 17.97 11.21 -14.32
C CYS A 347 16.71 11.87 -14.93
N PRO A 348 15.53 11.25 -14.84
CA PRO A 348 14.28 11.91 -15.21
C PRO A 348 14.05 13.21 -14.41
N ALA A 349 13.43 14.21 -15.02
CA ALA A 349 13.22 15.52 -14.38
C ALA A 349 12.42 15.44 -13.06
N ASN A 350 11.51 14.49 -12.95
CA ASN A 350 10.71 14.27 -11.75
C ASN A 350 11.40 13.41 -10.66
N THR A 351 12.72 13.28 -10.73
CA THR A 351 13.53 12.71 -9.64
C THR A 351 14.18 13.80 -8.78
N GLU A 352 14.13 15.05 -9.21
CA GLU A 352 14.77 16.18 -8.54
C GLU A 352 14.01 16.55 -7.26
N MET A 353 14.74 16.60 -6.13
CA MET A 353 14.22 16.97 -4.81
C MET A 353 14.83 18.25 -4.28
N GLY A 354 15.91 18.71 -4.88
CA GLY A 354 16.61 19.86 -4.35
C GLY A 354 17.83 20.25 -5.16
N ARG A 355 18.58 21.18 -4.61
CA ARG A 355 19.82 21.71 -5.22
C ARG A 355 20.96 21.75 -4.20
N VAL A 356 22.17 21.90 -4.70
CA VAL A 356 23.35 22.14 -3.88
C VAL A 356 24.10 23.37 -4.34
N GLU A 357 24.76 24.01 -3.40
CA GLU A 357 25.70 25.10 -3.61
C GLU A 357 27.04 24.68 -3.01
N PHE A 358 28.11 24.73 -3.81
CA PHE A 358 29.43 24.27 -3.45
C PHE A 358 30.46 25.36 -3.67
N VAL A 359 31.12 25.76 -2.62
CA VAL A 359 32.19 26.76 -2.67
C VAL A 359 33.52 26.09 -2.33
N THR A 360 34.48 26.21 -3.22
CA THR A 360 35.81 25.60 -3.09
C THR A 360 36.90 26.65 -3.23
N PRO A 361 38.01 26.53 -2.51
CA PRO A 361 39.14 27.40 -2.70
C PRO A 361 39.83 27.24 -4.08
N ILE A 362 39.52 26.17 -4.81
CA ILE A 362 39.99 25.95 -6.19
C ILE A 362 39.43 27.02 -7.14
N PHE A 363 38.21 27.50 -6.91
CA PHE A 363 37.55 28.57 -7.68
C PHE A 363 37.16 29.72 -6.74
N PRO A 364 38.08 30.59 -6.35
CA PRO A 364 37.85 31.65 -5.38
C PRO A 364 36.75 32.59 -5.84
N GLY A 365 35.76 32.85 -4.96
CA GLY A 365 34.66 33.78 -5.22
C GLY A 365 33.55 33.23 -6.09
N GLU A 366 33.61 31.98 -6.52
CA GLU A 366 32.59 31.33 -7.31
C GLU A 366 31.78 30.32 -6.46
N THR A 367 30.48 30.24 -6.73
CA THR A 367 29.59 29.21 -6.18
C THR A 367 29.22 28.27 -7.30
N LEU A 368 29.66 27.03 -7.21
CA LEU A 368 29.24 25.98 -8.11
C LEU A 368 27.89 25.46 -7.67
N THR A 369 27.01 25.12 -8.62
CA THR A 369 25.68 24.64 -8.34
C THR A 369 25.49 23.21 -8.84
N GLY A 370 24.50 22.56 -8.29
CA GLY A 370 24.12 21.22 -8.67
C GLY A 370 22.74 20.82 -8.18
N LYS A 371 22.42 19.57 -8.36
CA LYS A 371 21.09 19.03 -8.08
C LYS A 371 21.13 17.88 -7.09
N VAL A 372 20.02 17.71 -6.41
CA VAL A 372 19.73 16.55 -5.53
C VAL A 372 18.65 15.73 -6.18
N TYR A 373 18.93 14.47 -6.41
CA TYR A 373 18.00 13.51 -7.02
C TYR A 373 17.60 12.45 -6.01
N PHE A 374 16.35 12.02 -6.09
CA PHE A 374 15.86 10.85 -5.40
C PHE A 374 16.43 9.60 -6.06
N GLY A 375 17.31 8.89 -5.35
CA GLY A 375 17.91 7.65 -5.81
C GLY A 375 17.03 6.43 -5.58
N GLU A 376 17.40 5.32 -6.17
CA GLU A 376 16.65 4.06 -6.05
C GLU A 376 16.64 3.54 -4.62
N PRO A 377 15.47 3.35 -3.98
CA PRO A 377 15.34 2.83 -2.62
C PRO A 377 15.93 1.42 -2.51
N ARG A 378 16.47 1.11 -1.32
CA ARG A 378 17.03 -0.21 -0.99
C ARG A 378 16.29 -0.80 0.21
N PRO A 379 16.30 -2.13 0.40
CA PRO A 379 15.70 -2.75 1.58
C PRO A 379 16.25 -2.12 2.87
N GLY A 380 15.35 -1.61 3.73
CA GLY A 380 15.71 -0.90 4.96
C GLY A 380 16.25 0.53 4.79
N VAL A 381 16.36 1.04 3.56
CA VAL A 381 16.81 2.39 3.24
C VAL A 381 15.87 3.03 2.22
N PRO A 382 14.75 3.59 2.67
CA PRO A 382 13.72 4.11 1.76
C PRO A 382 14.13 5.43 1.08
N LEU A 383 15.06 6.19 1.67
CA LEU A 383 15.49 7.48 1.17
C LEU A 383 16.95 7.43 0.73
N VAL A 384 17.19 7.45 -0.58
CA VAL A 384 18.51 7.54 -1.19
C VAL A 384 18.63 8.88 -1.89
N ASN A 385 19.72 9.58 -1.63
CA ASN A 385 20.02 10.88 -2.22
C ASN A 385 21.22 10.78 -3.14
N TYR A 386 21.10 11.19 -4.38
CA TYR A 386 22.20 11.37 -5.30
C TYR A 386 22.44 12.86 -5.52
N ILE A 387 23.66 13.31 -5.33
CA ILE A 387 24.04 14.72 -5.45
C ILE A 387 25.01 14.86 -6.60
N SER A 388 24.71 15.76 -7.51
CA SER A 388 25.61 16.12 -8.62
C SER A 388 25.95 17.60 -8.56
N VAL A 389 27.23 17.93 -8.46
CA VAL A 389 27.76 19.26 -8.83
C VAL A 389 28.02 19.21 -10.32
N GLU A 390 27.45 20.12 -11.10
CA GLU A 390 27.37 20.00 -12.57
C GLU A 390 28.28 20.97 -13.32
N ASP A 391 29.25 21.62 -12.64
CA ASP A 391 30.22 22.46 -13.30
C ASP A 391 31.20 21.61 -14.15
N PRO A 392 31.37 21.89 -15.44
CA PRO A 392 32.26 21.10 -16.31
C PRO A 392 33.72 21.07 -15.87
N ARG A 393 34.15 22.03 -15.04
CA ARG A 393 35.51 22.12 -14.47
C ARG A 393 35.69 21.20 -13.26
N LEU A 394 34.59 20.93 -12.53
CA LEU A 394 34.57 20.09 -11.33
C LEU A 394 33.22 19.37 -11.19
N ARG A 395 33.11 18.22 -11.78
CA ARG A 395 31.92 17.37 -11.57
C ARG A 395 32.14 16.47 -10.38
N LEU A 396 31.25 16.59 -9.41
CA LEU A 396 31.20 15.70 -8.25
C LEU A 396 29.88 14.93 -8.26
N LYS A 397 29.96 13.62 -8.10
CA LYS A 397 28.81 12.74 -7.98
C LYS A 397 28.87 11.98 -6.66
N LEU A 398 28.01 12.36 -5.74
CA LEU A 398 28.00 11.87 -4.37
C LEU A 398 26.73 11.05 -4.14
N GLY A 399 26.87 9.96 -3.38
CA GLY A 399 25.75 9.15 -2.93
C GLY A 399 25.57 9.26 -1.43
N GLY A 400 24.33 9.34 -0.99
CA GLY A 400 23.97 9.31 0.42
C GLY A 400 22.64 8.63 0.61
N TYR A 401 22.30 8.36 1.84
CA TYR A 401 21.00 7.79 2.20
C TYR A 401 20.53 8.38 3.54
N ALA A 402 19.22 8.28 3.80
CA ALA A 402 18.70 8.69 5.09
C ALA A 402 17.96 7.54 5.77
N THR A 403 18.17 7.43 7.07
CA THR A 403 17.42 6.55 7.96
C THR A 403 16.38 7.36 8.74
N ILE A 404 15.24 6.74 9.02
CA ILE A 404 14.17 7.36 9.81
C ILE A 404 13.97 6.50 11.05
N ASP A 405 14.03 7.14 12.21
CA ASP A 405 13.71 6.48 13.47
C ASP A 405 12.20 6.19 13.54
N PRO A 406 11.77 4.92 13.67
CA PRO A 406 10.36 4.57 13.60
C PRO A 406 9.54 5.07 14.80
N GLU A 407 10.18 5.40 15.92
CA GLU A 407 9.50 5.89 17.12
C GLU A 407 9.44 7.41 17.18
N THR A 408 10.57 8.08 16.96
CA THR A 408 10.69 9.54 17.06
C THR A 408 10.42 10.27 15.75
N THR A 409 10.45 9.56 14.62
CA THR A 409 10.40 10.11 13.26
C THR A 409 11.62 10.97 12.89
N ALA A 410 12.66 10.97 13.72
CA ALA A 410 13.89 11.71 13.45
C ALA A 410 14.62 11.14 12.24
N ILE A 411 15.10 12.02 11.37
CA ILE A 411 15.80 11.65 10.14
C ILE A 411 17.30 11.84 10.36
N THR A 412 18.11 10.86 9.98
CA THR A 412 19.57 11.01 9.88
C THR A 412 19.99 10.77 8.45
N ALA A 413 20.58 11.77 7.82
CA ALA A 413 21.16 11.65 6.49
C ALA A 413 22.65 11.29 6.59
N HIS A 414 23.05 10.21 5.90
CA HIS A 414 24.39 9.63 5.92
C HIS A 414 25.07 9.84 4.58
N PHE A 415 26.25 10.44 4.60
CA PHE A 415 27.13 10.58 3.45
C PHE A 415 28.51 10.05 3.86
N THR A 416 28.95 8.96 3.26
CA THR A 416 30.18 8.26 3.61
C THR A 416 31.19 8.29 2.49
N ASP A 417 32.47 8.18 2.83
CA ASP A 417 33.59 8.11 1.89
C ASP A 417 33.61 9.24 0.83
N GLN A 418 33.37 10.47 1.29
CA GLN A 418 33.36 11.62 0.39
C GLN A 418 34.73 11.82 -0.26
N PRO A 419 34.79 12.28 -1.54
CA PRO A 419 36.08 12.51 -2.22
C PRO A 419 36.89 13.55 -1.48
N GLN A 420 38.24 13.42 -1.56
CA GLN A 420 39.16 14.35 -0.90
C GLN A 420 39.24 15.68 -1.67
N VAL A 421 38.14 16.45 -1.69
CA VAL A 421 38.06 17.77 -2.32
C VAL A 421 37.96 18.85 -1.25
N PRO A 422 38.79 19.88 -1.28
CA PRO A 422 38.62 21.00 -0.38
C PRO A 422 37.36 21.80 -0.72
N PHE A 423 36.59 22.11 0.29
CA PHE A 423 35.49 23.07 0.18
C PHE A 423 35.49 24.02 1.40
N THR A 424 35.00 25.22 1.22
CA THR A 424 34.76 26.17 2.30
C THR A 424 33.32 26.15 2.75
N SER A 425 32.37 25.86 1.85
CA SER A 425 31.01 25.61 2.21
C SER A 425 30.34 24.65 1.23
N PHE A 426 29.51 23.78 1.76
CA PHE A 426 28.61 22.91 1.02
C PHE A 426 27.21 23.05 1.58
N ARG A 427 26.33 23.67 0.80
CA ARG A 427 24.94 23.90 1.18
C ARG A 427 24.04 22.92 0.42
N PHE A 428 23.33 22.11 1.16
CA PHE A 428 22.34 21.16 0.69
C PHE A 428 20.96 21.73 0.92
N ILE A 429 20.12 21.80 -0.11
CA ILE A 429 18.83 22.49 -0.09
C ILE A 429 17.76 21.52 -0.61
N TYR A 430 16.82 21.15 0.22
CA TYR A 430 15.55 20.59 -0.24
C TYR A 430 14.63 21.72 -0.66
N THR A 431 14.25 21.74 -1.93
CA THR A 431 13.44 22.82 -2.49
C THR A 431 11.95 22.64 -2.17
N ASP A 432 11.25 23.76 -2.08
CA ASP A 432 9.78 23.79 -2.09
C ASP A 432 9.30 24.24 -3.47
N PRO A 433 8.63 23.38 -4.25
CA PRO A 433 8.04 23.77 -5.54
C PRO A 433 6.83 24.70 -5.39
N GLY A 434 6.38 25.01 -4.16
CA GLY A 434 5.25 25.91 -3.88
C GLY A 434 3.87 25.27 -4.07
N ASP A 435 3.82 23.98 -4.38
CA ASP A 435 2.58 23.22 -4.61
C ASP A 435 2.25 22.22 -3.49
N GLY A 436 2.95 22.32 -2.36
CA GLY A 436 2.81 21.43 -1.19
C GLY A 436 3.61 20.14 -1.27
N ARG A 437 4.44 19.94 -2.29
CA ARG A 437 5.31 18.77 -2.48
C ARG A 437 6.73 18.97 -1.95
N ALA A 438 6.95 19.94 -1.06
CA ALA A 438 8.23 20.08 -0.38
C ALA A 438 8.67 18.77 0.29
N THR A 439 9.97 18.52 0.35
CA THR A 439 10.53 17.26 0.89
C THR A 439 10.25 17.08 2.38
N LEU A 440 10.30 18.16 3.13
CA LEU A 440 10.13 18.14 4.58
C LEU A 440 8.93 18.97 5.02
N THR A 441 8.33 18.56 6.13
CA THR A 441 7.30 19.32 6.87
C THR A 441 7.88 19.72 8.22
N SER A 442 7.70 20.97 8.60
CA SER A 442 8.15 21.52 9.89
C SER A 442 7.42 20.83 11.07
N PRO A 443 8.03 20.85 12.27
CA PRO A 443 7.39 20.34 13.48
C PRO A 443 6.05 21.02 13.78
N VAL A 444 5.14 20.27 14.41
CA VAL A 444 3.81 20.78 14.83
C VAL A 444 3.90 21.74 16.00
N GLY A 445 4.87 21.53 16.91
CA GLY A 445 5.08 22.36 18.10
C GLY A 445 5.98 23.55 17.85
N CYS A 446 5.69 24.71 18.47
CA CYS A 446 6.60 25.86 18.46
C CYS A 446 7.78 25.64 19.40
N GLY A 447 8.90 26.26 19.07
CA GLY A 447 10.11 26.20 19.86
C GLY A 447 11.36 26.19 18.99
N ASP A 448 12.49 26.03 19.66
CA ASP A 448 13.79 25.92 19.01
C ASP A 448 14.11 24.43 18.75
N TYR A 449 14.52 24.12 17.53
CA TYR A 449 14.83 22.76 17.08
C TYR A 449 16.28 22.72 16.59
N SER A 450 17.06 21.80 17.15
CA SER A 450 18.49 21.68 16.87
C SER A 450 18.77 20.60 15.84
N VAL A 451 19.64 20.94 14.89
CA VAL A 451 20.25 20.04 13.91
C VAL A 451 21.70 19.84 14.28
N THR A 452 22.19 18.61 14.23
CA THR A 452 23.58 18.26 14.53
C THR A 452 24.21 17.58 13.32
N ALA A 453 25.44 17.93 12.98
CA ALA A 453 26.22 17.24 11.95
C ALA A 453 27.43 16.56 12.57
N ASP A 454 27.43 15.23 12.63
CA ASP A 454 28.62 14.47 13.02
C ASP A 454 29.55 14.34 11.84
N MET A 455 30.63 15.11 11.85
CA MET A 455 31.58 15.19 10.75
C MET A 455 32.88 14.47 11.09
N ARG A 456 33.26 13.49 10.26
CA ARG A 456 34.52 12.73 10.37
C ARG A 456 35.48 13.16 9.31
N PRO A 457 36.70 13.58 9.70
CA PRO A 457 37.72 13.98 8.73
C PRO A 457 38.50 12.78 8.18
N TRP A 458 39.14 12.95 7.01
CA TRP A 458 40.05 11.98 6.42
C TRP A 458 41.33 11.76 7.21
N ASN A 459 41.72 12.71 8.06
CA ASN A 459 42.95 12.59 8.86
C ASN A 459 42.86 11.57 10.03
N GLY A 460 41.71 10.92 10.22
CA GLY A 460 41.45 9.99 11.32
C GLY A 460 41.29 10.67 12.68
N GLY A 461 41.14 12.00 12.71
CA GLY A 461 40.87 12.77 13.92
C GLY A 461 39.47 12.50 14.50
N ALA A 462 39.21 13.09 15.69
CA ALA A 462 37.95 12.94 16.38
C ALA A 462 36.77 13.51 15.54
N VAL A 463 35.63 12.89 15.68
CA VAL A 463 34.34 13.41 15.13
C VAL A 463 34.07 14.77 15.73
N GLN A 464 33.72 15.74 14.90
CA GLN A 464 33.24 17.04 15.30
C GLN A 464 31.72 17.07 15.09
N SER A 465 30.99 17.55 16.11
CA SER A 465 29.51 17.53 16.11
C SER A 465 28.93 18.95 16.27
N PRO A 466 29.20 19.86 15.32
CA PRO A 466 28.59 21.19 15.37
C PRO A 466 27.07 21.10 15.30
N THR A 467 26.42 21.98 16.07
CA THR A 467 24.97 22.07 16.18
C THR A 467 24.51 23.48 15.82
N ASN A 468 23.40 23.57 15.12
CA ASN A 468 22.71 24.83 14.84
C ASN A 468 21.22 24.65 14.99
N ALA A 469 20.47 25.74 15.21
CA ALA A 469 19.04 25.65 15.48
C ALA A 469 18.22 26.56 14.55
N PHE A 470 16.98 26.16 14.34
CA PHE A 470 15.93 26.97 13.72
C PHE A 470 14.72 27.04 14.65
N LYS A 471 13.88 28.06 14.48
CA LYS A 471 12.73 28.29 15.32
C LYS A 471 11.44 28.00 14.57
N VAL A 472 10.56 27.20 15.16
CA VAL A 472 9.20 26.98 14.67
C VAL A 472 8.27 28.02 15.33
N ILE A 473 7.51 28.72 14.51
CA ILE A 473 6.60 29.81 14.87
C ILE A 473 5.19 29.54 14.34
N ASP A 474 4.25 30.46 14.60
CA ASP A 474 2.87 30.42 14.08
C ASP A 474 2.09 29.14 14.46
N CYS A 475 2.33 28.63 15.68
CA CYS A 475 1.54 27.54 16.20
C CYS A 475 0.14 28.04 16.56
N VAL A 476 -0.84 27.58 15.86
CA VAL A 476 -2.25 27.80 16.20
C VAL A 476 -2.63 26.84 17.33
N PRO A 477 -3.44 27.26 18.34
CA PRO A 477 -4.01 26.30 19.29
C PRO A 477 -4.66 25.16 18.54
N PRO A 478 -4.40 23.91 18.92
CA PRO A 478 -4.89 22.77 18.16
C PRO A 478 -6.42 22.73 18.19
N THR A 479 -7.04 22.93 17.04
CA THR A 479 -8.48 22.72 16.83
C THR A 479 -8.75 21.30 16.34
N PHE A 480 -9.96 20.82 16.54
CA PHE A 480 -10.40 19.56 15.95
C PHE A 480 -11.79 19.73 15.34
N GLN A 481 -11.83 19.92 14.04
CA GLN A 481 -13.04 20.19 13.27
C GLN A 481 -13.09 19.25 12.03
N PRO A 482 -13.30 17.95 12.26
CA PRO A 482 -13.45 16.99 11.16
C PRO A 482 -14.76 17.26 10.40
N GLU A 483 -14.75 16.94 9.11
CA GLU A 483 -15.89 17.04 8.22
C GLU A 483 -16.44 15.65 7.92
N LEU A 484 -17.76 15.52 7.80
CA LEU A 484 -18.44 14.32 7.34
C LEU A 484 -19.29 14.64 6.13
N GLY A 485 -19.08 13.90 5.05
CA GLY A 485 -19.92 13.93 3.86
C GLY A 485 -20.50 12.54 3.55
N ALA A 486 -21.65 12.51 2.93
CA ALA A 486 -22.23 11.29 2.40
C ALA A 486 -22.79 11.56 0.99
N SER A 487 -22.51 10.64 0.06
CA SER A 487 -23.03 10.69 -1.31
C SER A 487 -23.65 9.35 -1.68
N LEU A 488 -24.89 9.39 -2.16
CA LEU A 488 -25.61 8.23 -2.67
C LEU A 488 -26.16 8.59 -4.07
N PRO A 489 -25.68 7.93 -5.13
CA PRO A 489 -26.17 8.16 -6.49
C PRO A 489 -27.65 7.81 -6.66
N ASP A 490 -28.14 6.81 -5.93
CA ASP A 490 -29.54 6.38 -5.94
C ASP A 490 -30.07 6.36 -4.51
N THR A 491 -31.10 7.15 -4.24
CA THR A 491 -31.77 7.27 -2.94
C THR A 491 -33.16 6.62 -2.95
N GLN A 492 -33.53 5.85 -4.01
CA GLN A 492 -34.82 5.17 -4.11
C GLN A 492 -35.07 4.32 -2.85
N ALA A 493 -36.14 4.62 -2.13
CA ALA A 493 -36.50 3.93 -0.91
C ALA A 493 -36.61 2.40 -1.11
N GLY A 494 -35.99 1.61 -0.20
CA GLY A 494 -35.95 0.16 -0.29
C GLY A 494 -35.19 -0.41 -1.50
N GLY A 495 -34.64 0.45 -2.35
CA GLY A 495 -33.83 0.08 -3.50
C GLY A 495 -32.37 -0.24 -3.12
N PRO A 496 -31.57 -0.74 -4.08
CA PRO A 496 -30.14 -0.89 -3.89
C PRO A 496 -29.51 0.47 -3.61
N ALA A 497 -28.47 0.52 -2.78
CA ALA A 497 -27.72 1.71 -2.47
C ALA A 497 -26.23 1.51 -2.81
N ALA A 498 -25.58 2.59 -3.25
CA ALA A 498 -24.14 2.74 -3.23
C ALA A 498 -23.85 3.95 -2.32
N LEU A 499 -23.00 3.76 -1.32
CA LEU A 499 -22.72 4.79 -0.32
C LEU A 499 -21.23 5.16 -0.39
N THR A 500 -20.96 6.44 -0.61
CA THR A 500 -19.63 7.01 -0.37
C THR A 500 -19.68 7.88 0.88
N VAL A 501 -18.86 7.54 1.86
CA VAL A 501 -18.64 8.34 3.07
C VAL A 501 -17.33 9.08 2.90
N HIS A 502 -17.36 10.39 3.05
CA HIS A 502 -16.20 11.27 3.07
C HIS A 502 -15.92 11.74 4.50
N ILE A 503 -14.71 11.52 4.98
CA ILE A 503 -14.22 12.08 6.24
C ILE A 503 -13.08 13.03 5.89
N GLY A 504 -13.23 14.32 6.16
CA GLY A 504 -12.24 15.37 5.92
C GLY A 504 -11.60 15.86 7.23
N ARG A 505 -10.36 16.31 7.15
CA ARG A 505 -9.66 16.99 8.22
C ARG A 505 -8.86 18.19 7.64
N PRO A 506 -9.17 19.43 7.99
CA PRO A 506 -8.40 20.60 7.57
C PRO A 506 -6.94 20.54 8.07
N ASP A 507 -6.04 21.24 7.39
CA ASP A 507 -4.66 21.41 7.85
C ASP A 507 -4.63 22.11 9.20
N LYS A 508 -3.57 21.90 9.96
CA LYS A 508 -3.37 22.45 11.32
C LYS A 508 -4.39 21.98 12.37
N ASN A 509 -5.31 21.08 12.01
CA ASN A 509 -6.17 20.42 12.96
C ASN A 509 -5.46 19.22 13.60
N LEU A 510 -5.88 18.84 14.81
CA LEU A 510 -5.42 17.63 15.49
C LEU A 510 -5.57 16.42 14.57
N ARG A 511 -4.63 15.49 14.65
CA ARG A 511 -4.60 14.28 13.80
C ARG A 511 -5.72 13.33 14.20
N LEU A 512 -6.41 12.77 13.21
CA LEU A 512 -7.47 11.79 13.40
C LEU A 512 -6.88 10.45 13.87
N GLU A 513 -7.36 9.96 15.03
CA GLU A 513 -7.00 8.64 15.58
C GLU A 513 -8.04 7.58 15.24
N SER A 514 -9.33 7.89 15.40
CA SER A 514 -10.40 6.95 15.10
C SER A 514 -11.68 7.67 14.71
N ALA A 515 -12.59 6.95 14.06
CA ALA A 515 -13.90 7.44 13.67
C ALA A 515 -14.98 6.41 13.97
N LYS A 516 -16.14 6.89 14.42
CA LYS A 516 -17.38 6.13 14.49
C LYS A 516 -18.43 6.83 13.62
N VAL A 517 -18.91 6.17 12.59
CA VAL A 517 -19.96 6.68 11.71
C VAL A 517 -21.22 5.85 11.94
N SER A 518 -22.27 6.51 12.42
CA SER A 518 -23.59 5.93 12.70
C SER A 518 -24.48 6.10 11.49
N LEU A 519 -24.80 5.00 10.81
CA LEU A 519 -25.75 4.99 9.71
C LEU A 519 -27.18 5.08 10.24
N PRO A 520 -28.10 5.80 9.56
CA PRO A 520 -29.49 5.84 9.95
C PRO A 520 -30.18 4.47 9.83
N PRO A 521 -31.19 4.16 10.66
CA PRO A 521 -31.97 2.94 10.52
C PRO A 521 -32.54 2.78 9.10
N GLY A 522 -32.48 1.55 8.58
CA GLY A 522 -32.92 1.23 7.22
C GLY A 522 -31.86 1.36 6.13
N LEU A 523 -30.85 2.22 6.29
CA LEU A 523 -29.66 2.22 5.43
C LEU A 523 -28.72 1.11 5.91
N THR A 524 -28.68 -0.02 5.22
CA THR A 524 -28.07 -1.23 5.76
C THR A 524 -27.47 -2.14 4.69
N GLY A 525 -26.61 -3.08 5.10
CA GLY A 525 -25.99 -4.09 4.24
C GLY A 525 -26.69 -5.45 4.32
N ARG A 526 -26.78 -6.14 3.18
CA ARG A 526 -27.28 -7.51 3.04
C ARG A 526 -26.09 -8.49 3.18
N LEU A 527 -25.77 -8.93 4.39
CA LEU A 527 -24.62 -9.79 4.64
C LEU A 527 -24.57 -11.08 3.80
N PRO A 528 -25.71 -11.74 3.46
CA PRO A 528 -25.70 -12.93 2.61
C PRO A 528 -25.33 -12.67 1.14
N ALA A 529 -25.31 -11.43 0.70
CA ALA A 529 -24.98 -11.07 -0.70
C ALA A 529 -23.49 -11.27 -1.04
N VAL A 530 -22.63 -11.23 -0.03
CA VAL A 530 -21.17 -11.29 -0.19
C VAL A 530 -20.60 -12.26 0.86
N PRO A 531 -19.71 -13.20 0.48
CA PRO A 531 -19.02 -14.04 1.46
C PRO A 531 -18.08 -13.21 2.32
N ALA A 532 -18.16 -13.36 3.63
CA ALA A 532 -17.29 -12.64 4.57
C ALA A 532 -15.92 -13.30 4.67
N CYS A 533 -14.85 -12.48 4.60
CA CYS A 533 -13.47 -12.87 4.83
C CYS A 533 -13.24 -13.19 6.31
N ASP A 534 -12.34 -14.14 6.61
CA ASP A 534 -11.90 -14.40 7.98
C ASP A 534 -11.08 -13.23 8.51
N VAL A 535 -11.24 -12.89 9.80
CA VAL A 535 -10.58 -11.74 10.44
C VAL A 535 -9.05 -11.85 10.37
N ALA A 536 -8.50 -13.04 10.61
CA ALA A 536 -7.05 -13.26 10.52
C ALA A 536 -6.53 -13.06 9.09
N ALA A 537 -7.24 -13.60 8.09
CA ALA A 537 -6.92 -13.40 6.68
C ALA A 537 -7.04 -11.92 6.26
N ALA A 538 -8.04 -11.22 6.79
CA ALA A 538 -8.21 -9.79 6.52
C ALA A 538 -7.05 -8.96 7.06
N ARG A 539 -6.63 -9.19 8.31
CA ARG A 539 -5.46 -8.52 8.90
C ARG A 539 -4.16 -8.81 8.15
N ALA A 540 -4.05 -10.00 7.55
CA ALA A 540 -2.92 -10.39 6.71
C ALA A 540 -3.04 -9.93 5.24
N ASN A 541 -4.05 -9.13 4.90
CA ASN A 541 -4.35 -8.71 3.51
C ASN A 541 -4.53 -9.89 2.55
N GLN A 542 -5.20 -10.98 3.00
CA GLN A 542 -5.41 -12.22 2.25
C GLN A 542 -6.89 -12.47 1.90
N CYS A 543 -7.72 -11.44 1.92
CA CYS A 543 -9.12 -11.55 1.49
C CYS A 543 -9.21 -11.75 -0.03
N SER A 544 -10.08 -12.67 -0.46
CA SER A 544 -10.38 -12.83 -1.88
C SER A 544 -11.31 -11.71 -2.38
N ASP A 545 -11.27 -11.42 -3.66
CA ASP A 545 -12.16 -10.43 -4.29
C ASP A 545 -13.65 -10.84 -4.21
N ALA A 546 -13.97 -12.09 -3.86
CA ALA A 546 -15.33 -12.49 -3.56
C ALA A 546 -15.92 -11.73 -2.37
N SER A 547 -15.07 -11.35 -1.38
CA SER A 547 -15.45 -10.57 -0.20
C SER A 547 -15.39 -9.06 -0.41
N LEU A 548 -15.02 -8.60 -1.61
CA LEU A 548 -14.92 -7.18 -1.95
C LEU A 548 -16.29 -6.53 -1.98
N VAL A 549 -16.47 -5.46 -1.21
CA VAL A 549 -17.72 -4.68 -1.13
C VAL A 549 -17.58 -3.25 -1.64
N GLY A 550 -16.35 -2.79 -1.88
CA GLY A 550 -16.13 -1.42 -2.33
C GLY A 550 -14.68 -1.04 -2.41
N SER A 551 -14.43 0.25 -2.49
CA SER A 551 -13.12 0.86 -2.59
C SER A 551 -12.90 1.94 -1.53
N ALA A 552 -11.64 2.28 -1.31
CA ALA A 552 -11.25 3.40 -0.46
C ALA A 552 -10.28 4.31 -1.23
N LYS A 553 -10.29 5.58 -0.90
CA LYS A 553 -9.30 6.56 -1.32
C LYS A 553 -8.88 7.33 -0.07
N VAL A 554 -7.62 7.19 0.31
CA VAL A 554 -7.07 7.84 1.48
C VAL A 554 -6.07 8.89 1.04
N SER A 555 -6.25 10.13 1.49
CA SER A 555 -5.34 11.23 1.22
C SER A 555 -4.53 11.55 2.47
N VAL A 556 -3.21 11.58 2.35
CA VAL A 556 -2.29 11.83 3.46
C VAL A 556 -1.31 12.95 3.13
N GLY A 557 -0.85 13.65 4.15
CA GLY A 557 0.11 14.75 4.02
C GLY A 557 -0.52 16.12 4.27
N THR A 558 0.35 17.11 4.49
CA THR A 558 0.00 18.50 4.77
C THR A 558 0.12 19.32 3.49
N GLY A 559 -0.70 20.36 3.32
CA GLY A 559 -0.67 21.26 2.17
C GLY A 559 -1.69 20.92 1.08
N PRO A 560 -1.65 21.65 -0.06
CA PRO A 560 -2.72 21.61 -1.07
C PRO A 560 -2.73 20.35 -1.96
N ALA A 561 -1.67 19.56 -1.98
CA ALA A 561 -1.53 18.41 -2.85
C ALA A 561 -1.28 17.09 -2.08
N PRO A 562 -2.20 16.67 -1.19
CA PRO A 562 -1.99 15.47 -0.39
C PRO A 562 -1.80 14.22 -1.28
N LEU A 563 -0.99 13.27 -0.82
CA LEU A 563 -0.77 12.00 -1.50
C LEU A 563 -2.04 11.14 -1.43
N SER A 564 -2.57 10.78 -2.58
CA SER A 564 -3.79 9.98 -2.69
C SER A 564 -3.45 8.49 -2.89
N LEU A 565 -3.92 7.67 -1.98
CA LEU A 565 -3.66 6.23 -1.93
C LEU A 565 -4.95 5.44 -2.18
N PRO A 566 -4.99 4.55 -3.17
CA PRO A 566 -6.14 3.71 -3.42
C PRO A 566 -6.20 2.54 -2.45
N GLY A 567 -7.40 2.09 -2.13
CA GLY A 567 -7.64 0.93 -1.28
C GLY A 567 -8.85 0.11 -1.72
N LYS A 568 -8.94 -1.09 -1.15
CA LYS A 568 -10.07 -2.02 -1.32
C LYS A 568 -10.78 -2.21 0.02
N VAL A 569 -12.10 -2.42 -0.03
CA VAL A 569 -12.92 -2.65 1.16
C VAL A 569 -13.52 -4.05 1.10
N TYR A 570 -13.21 -4.86 2.09
CA TYR A 570 -13.69 -6.24 2.17
C TYR A 570 -14.65 -6.42 3.34
N LEU A 571 -15.74 -7.17 3.12
CA LEU A 571 -16.59 -7.63 4.20
C LEU A 571 -15.87 -8.73 4.99
N THR A 572 -15.87 -8.62 6.32
CA THR A 572 -15.29 -9.65 7.21
C THR A 572 -16.33 -10.25 8.15
N LYS A 573 -16.02 -11.41 8.73
CA LYS A 573 -16.75 -11.94 9.87
C LYS A 573 -16.71 -10.94 11.02
N GLY A 574 -17.72 -11.02 11.90
CA GLY A 574 -17.76 -10.22 13.12
C GLY A 574 -16.63 -10.57 14.09
N PHE A 575 -16.17 -9.58 14.83
CA PHE A 575 -15.15 -9.69 15.87
C PHE A 575 -15.45 -8.69 16.98
N ASP A 576 -14.98 -8.96 18.20
CA ASP A 576 -15.16 -8.11 19.39
C ASP A 576 -16.61 -7.67 19.60
N GLY A 577 -17.58 -8.59 19.45
CA GLY A 577 -18.99 -8.33 19.63
C GLY A 577 -19.72 -7.70 18.43
N ALA A 578 -19.03 -7.38 17.35
CA ALA A 578 -19.64 -6.88 16.13
C ALA A 578 -20.35 -7.98 15.34
N ILE A 579 -21.43 -7.64 14.63
CA ILE A 579 -22.17 -8.59 13.79
C ILE A 579 -21.43 -8.96 12.50
N ALA A 580 -20.58 -8.05 12.02
CA ALA A 580 -19.69 -8.17 10.86
C ALA A 580 -18.58 -7.13 10.99
N GLY A 581 -17.65 -7.09 10.06
CA GLY A 581 -16.61 -6.04 9.98
C GLY A 581 -16.34 -5.63 8.54
N LEU A 582 -15.60 -4.54 8.39
CA LEU A 582 -15.00 -4.14 7.12
C LEU A 582 -13.48 -4.04 7.29
N ALA A 583 -12.73 -4.64 6.39
CA ALA A 583 -11.29 -4.45 6.29
C ALA A 583 -11.01 -3.49 5.15
N VAL A 584 -10.41 -2.36 5.45
CA VAL A 584 -9.96 -1.36 4.48
C VAL A 584 -8.48 -1.58 4.23
N ALA A 585 -8.14 -2.14 3.09
CA ALA A 585 -6.77 -2.44 2.68
C ALA A 585 -6.29 -1.35 1.71
N VAL A 586 -5.42 -0.45 2.21
CA VAL A 586 -4.87 0.68 1.45
C VAL A 586 -3.51 0.31 0.90
N ASN A 587 -3.35 0.40 -0.41
CA ASN A 587 -2.06 0.19 -1.05
C ASN A 587 -1.20 1.44 -0.90
N THR A 588 -0.09 1.32 -0.17
CA THR A 588 0.85 2.41 0.07
C THR A 588 2.09 2.32 -0.82
N LYS A 589 2.02 1.53 -1.88
CA LYS A 589 3.06 1.44 -2.90
C LYS A 589 2.89 2.55 -3.93
N VAL A 590 3.83 3.46 -3.97
CA VAL A 590 3.99 4.51 -4.98
C VAL A 590 5.33 4.32 -5.71
N PRO A 591 5.54 4.89 -6.90
CA PRO A 591 6.80 4.71 -7.64
C PRO A 591 8.06 5.03 -6.82
N ALA A 592 7.97 6.03 -5.94
CA ALA A 592 9.06 6.45 -5.08
C ALA A 592 9.28 5.57 -3.84
N LEU A 593 8.24 4.85 -3.37
CA LEU A 593 8.29 4.19 -2.06
C LEU A 593 7.30 3.03 -1.99
N ASP A 594 7.76 1.87 -1.53
CA ASP A 594 6.93 0.70 -1.28
C ASP A 594 6.82 0.44 0.22
N LEU A 595 5.73 0.89 0.84
CA LEU A 595 5.41 0.63 2.24
C LEU A 595 4.39 -0.52 2.39
N GLY A 596 4.15 -1.31 1.33
CA GLY A 596 3.27 -2.47 1.34
C GLY A 596 1.78 -2.12 1.32
N THR A 597 0.99 -2.78 2.16
CA THR A 597 -0.45 -2.55 2.29
C THR A 597 -0.82 -2.38 3.76
N VAL A 598 -1.51 -1.31 4.07
CA VAL A 598 -2.05 -1.04 5.41
C VAL A 598 -3.48 -1.53 5.48
N VAL A 599 -3.80 -2.35 6.47
CA VAL A 599 -5.17 -2.83 6.71
C VAL A 599 -5.71 -2.21 7.99
N VAL A 600 -6.83 -1.50 7.88
CA VAL A 600 -7.57 -0.94 9.01
C VAL A 600 -8.89 -1.70 9.14
N MET A 601 -9.12 -2.27 10.32
CA MET A 601 -10.35 -3.01 10.61
C MET A 601 -11.42 -2.06 11.15
N ASN A 602 -12.66 -2.31 10.73
CA ASN A 602 -13.83 -1.54 11.18
C ASN A 602 -14.89 -2.52 11.68
N LYS A 603 -15.43 -2.25 12.86
CA LYS A 603 -16.51 -3.03 13.50
C LYS A 603 -17.86 -2.53 13.01
N LEU A 604 -18.76 -3.44 12.63
CA LEU A 604 -20.14 -3.12 12.33
C LEU A 604 -21.00 -3.50 13.55
N MET A 605 -21.35 -2.51 14.37
CA MET A 605 -22.12 -2.68 15.60
C MET A 605 -23.58 -2.38 15.34
N LEU A 606 -24.46 -3.31 15.72
CA LEU A 606 -25.91 -3.11 15.60
C LEU A 606 -26.42 -2.32 16.81
N ARG A 607 -27.07 -1.19 16.57
CA ARG A 607 -27.74 -0.39 17.60
C ARG A 607 -29.14 -0.96 17.94
N PRO A 608 -29.73 -0.58 19.09
CA PRO A 608 -31.09 -1.00 19.45
C PRO A 608 -32.18 -0.55 18.47
N ASP A 609 -31.96 0.57 17.75
CA ASP A 609 -32.82 1.08 16.69
C ASP A 609 -32.61 0.38 15.35
N THR A 610 -31.74 -0.63 15.32
CA THR A 610 -31.28 -1.38 14.14
C THR A 610 -30.43 -0.60 13.14
N GLY A 611 -30.01 0.61 13.46
CA GLY A 611 -28.97 1.32 12.74
C GLY A 611 -27.61 0.64 12.96
N ILE A 612 -26.68 0.90 12.10
CA ILE A 612 -25.33 0.34 12.13
C ILE A 612 -24.32 1.42 12.51
N ASP A 613 -23.54 1.18 13.54
CA ASP A 613 -22.35 1.96 13.84
C ASP A 613 -21.13 1.31 13.19
N VAL A 614 -20.46 2.04 12.32
CA VAL A 614 -19.17 1.66 11.73
C VAL A 614 -18.07 2.29 12.59
N GLN A 615 -17.34 1.48 13.33
CA GLN A 615 -16.30 1.93 14.25
C GLN A 615 -14.94 1.48 13.76
N THR A 616 -14.06 2.44 13.46
CA THR A 616 -12.69 2.15 13.05
C THR A 616 -11.81 1.74 14.24
N GLU A 617 -10.86 0.83 14.04
CA GLU A 617 -9.70 0.70 14.93
C GLU A 617 -8.83 1.96 14.84
N ALA A 618 -7.86 2.10 15.75
CA ALA A 618 -6.93 3.22 15.71
C ALA A 618 -6.18 3.28 14.37
N LEU A 619 -6.21 4.45 13.74
CA LEU A 619 -5.52 4.70 12.48
C LEU A 619 -4.00 4.80 12.73
N PRO A 620 -3.15 4.18 11.92
CA PRO A 620 -1.70 4.29 12.07
C PRO A 620 -1.25 5.73 11.84
N GLN A 621 -0.57 6.32 12.82
CA GLN A 621 -0.12 7.72 12.77
C GLN A 621 1.20 7.90 12.04
N LYS A 622 1.91 6.79 11.79
CA LYS A 622 3.17 6.73 11.05
C LYS A 622 3.34 5.36 10.41
N LEU A 623 4.06 5.31 9.29
CA LEU A 623 4.46 4.09 8.59
C LEU A 623 5.96 4.15 8.34
N GLU A 624 6.72 3.17 8.86
CA GLU A 624 8.19 3.14 8.75
C GLU A 624 8.84 4.48 9.18
N GLY A 625 8.30 5.13 10.22
CA GLY A 625 8.75 6.42 10.70
C GLY A 625 8.23 7.64 9.91
N ILE A 626 7.54 7.45 8.78
CA ILE A 626 6.95 8.54 7.99
C ILE A 626 5.57 8.88 8.57
N PRO A 627 5.33 10.12 9.01
CA PRO A 627 4.02 10.53 9.50
C PRO A 627 2.93 10.41 8.45
N THR A 628 1.75 9.97 8.88
CA THR A 628 0.56 9.83 8.01
C THR A 628 -0.56 10.75 8.46
N PRO A 629 -0.42 12.08 8.33
CA PRO A 629 -1.52 13.01 8.64
C PRO A 629 -2.64 12.84 7.62
N TYR A 630 -3.72 12.16 8.02
CA TYR A 630 -4.89 11.95 7.16
C TYR A 630 -5.56 13.28 6.84
N ARG A 631 -5.77 13.57 5.55
CA ARG A 631 -6.49 14.74 5.04
C ARG A 631 -7.91 14.39 4.68
N SER A 632 -8.10 13.27 4.00
CA SER A 632 -9.42 12.72 3.74
C SER A 632 -9.40 11.21 3.65
N ILE A 633 -10.52 10.61 3.98
CA ILE A 633 -10.81 9.20 3.80
C ILE A 633 -12.15 9.11 3.08
N ASP A 634 -12.14 8.68 1.84
CA ASP A 634 -13.32 8.38 1.04
C ASP A 634 -13.52 6.87 1.04
N LEU A 635 -14.64 6.42 1.58
CA LEU A 635 -15.00 5.01 1.64
C LEU A 635 -16.26 4.80 0.79
N THR A 636 -16.12 4.07 -0.30
CA THR A 636 -17.23 3.77 -1.22
C THR A 636 -17.62 2.30 -1.09
N ILE A 637 -18.88 2.04 -0.76
CA ILE A 637 -19.48 0.71 -0.73
C ILE A 637 -20.49 0.64 -1.87
N ASP A 638 -20.11 0.00 -2.96
CA ASP A 638 -20.85 0.00 -4.24
C ASP A 638 -21.10 -1.41 -4.81
N ARG A 639 -20.77 -2.45 -4.05
CA ARG A 639 -21.05 -3.84 -4.48
C ARG A 639 -22.53 -4.03 -4.76
N ALA A 640 -22.87 -4.38 -5.98
CA ALA A 640 -24.25 -4.60 -6.42
C ALA A 640 -25.02 -5.55 -5.48
N GLY A 641 -26.17 -5.08 -4.99
CA GLY A 641 -27.05 -5.84 -4.09
C GLY A 641 -26.55 -6.00 -2.66
N PHE A 642 -25.44 -5.36 -2.27
CA PHE A 642 -24.93 -5.40 -0.89
C PHE A 642 -25.60 -4.35 0.00
N MET A 643 -25.67 -3.09 -0.43
CA MET A 643 -26.33 -2.02 0.34
C MET A 643 -27.78 -1.83 -0.09
N GLN A 644 -28.61 -1.40 0.85
CA GLN A 644 -30.02 -1.09 0.62
C GLN A 644 -30.38 0.22 1.33
N ASN A 645 -31.15 1.07 0.65
CA ASN A 645 -31.72 2.30 1.21
C ASN A 645 -32.84 2.01 2.24
N ALA A 646 -33.03 2.94 3.16
CA ALA A 646 -34.17 2.95 4.07
C ALA A 646 -35.51 2.93 3.31
N THR A 647 -36.57 2.42 3.96
CA THR A 647 -37.94 2.48 3.40
C THR A 647 -38.71 3.70 3.90
N SER A 648 -38.14 4.45 4.84
CA SER A 648 -38.63 5.74 5.31
C SER A 648 -38.04 6.88 4.50
N CYS A 649 -38.87 7.85 4.10
CA CYS A 649 -38.42 9.10 3.48
C CYS A 649 -38.27 10.26 4.48
N ALA A 650 -38.30 9.98 5.77
CA ALA A 650 -37.91 10.98 6.76
C ALA A 650 -36.43 11.31 6.63
N ALA A 651 -36.07 12.59 6.71
CA ALA A 651 -34.68 13.00 6.78
C ALA A 651 -34.04 12.45 8.05
N ASN A 652 -32.92 11.75 7.91
CA ASN A 652 -32.23 11.12 9.03
C ASN A 652 -30.71 11.06 8.72
N PRO A 653 -29.92 12.02 9.22
CA PRO A 653 -28.52 12.15 8.82
C PRO A 653 -27.66 10.98 9.31
N LEU A 654 -26.49 10.81 8.65
CA LEU A 654 -25.41 10.05 9.23
C LEU A 654 -24.76 10.90 10.32
N HIS A 655 -24.41 10.30 11.45
CA HIS A 655 -23.72 10.97 12.54
C HIS A 655 -22.30 10.45 12.67
N GLY A 656 -21.31 11.32 12.64
CA GLY A 656 -19.92 11.00 12.87
C GLY A 656 -19.46 11.45 14.24
N THR A 657 -18.79 10.58 14.97
CA THR A 657 -18.01 10.91 16.18
C THR A 657 -16.57 10.60 15.90
N PHE A 658 -15.72 11.58 15.97
CA PHE A 658 -14.31 11.51 15.65
C PHE A 658 -13.47 11.70 16.88
N THR A 659 -12.38 10.95 16.99
CA THR A 659 -11.42 11.07 18.09
C THR A 659 -10.08 11.48 17.51
N ALA A 660 -9.51 12.53 18.03
CA ALA A 660 -8.15 12.95 17.69
C ALA A 660 -7.12 12.22 18.55
N VAL A 661 -5.88 12.16 18.05
CA VAL A 661 -4.74 11.78 18.88
C VAL A 661 -4.69 12.67 20.12
N GLY A 662 -4.63 12.05 21.30
CA GLY A 662 -4.75 12.74 22.57
C GLY A 662 -6.17 12.78 23.16
N GLY A 663 -7.15 12.13 22.52
CA GLY A 663 -8.48 11.84 23.07
C GLY A 663 -9.53 12.94 22.89
N THR A 664 -9.22 14.06 22.25
CA THR A 664 -10.21 15.10 21.94
C THR A 664 -11.24 14.56 20.94
N THR A 665 -12.53 14.79 21.22
CA THR A 665 -13.63 14.32 20.36
C THR A 665 -14.37 15.47 19.69
N ALA A 666 -14.88 15.22 18.48
CA ALA A 666 -15.76 16.13 17.76
C ALA A 666 -16.81 15.35 16.98
N ASN A 667 -17.95 15.99 16.71
CA ASN A 667 -19.03 15.39 15.93
C ASN A 667 -19.26 16.18 14.64
N ALA A 668 -19.69 15.46 13.59
CA ALA A 668 -20.16 16.07 12.35
C ALA A 668 -21.29 15.20 11.76
N ASP A 669 -22.19 15.83 11.02
CA ASP A 669 -23.35 15.17 10.43
C ASP A 669 -23.30 15.29 8.90
N ALA A 670 -23.79 14.24 8.22
CA ALA A 670 -23.99 14.26 6.78
C ALA A 670 -25.47 13.99 6.44
N PRO A 671 -26.11 14.79 5.60
CA PRO A 671 -27.52 14.62 5.29
C PRO A 671 -27.79 13.32 4.53
N TYR A 672 -28.89 12.65 4.90
CA TYR A 672 -29.43 11.51 4.16
C TYR A 672 -30.94 11.53 4.19
N GLN A 673 -31.54 11.26 3.04
CA GLN A 673 -32.99 11.09 2.89
C GLN A 673 -33.29 10.16 1.72
N ALA A 674 -34.02 9.07 1.94
CA ALA A 674 -34.53 8.25 0.87
C ALA A 674 -35.68 8.96 0.15
N THR A 675 -35.89 8.63 -1.11
CA THR A 675 -36.91 9.24 -1.98
C THR A 675 -37.88 8.21 -2.56
N GLY A 676 -39.01 8.61 -3.06
CA GLY A 676 -39.96 7.72 -3.76
C GLY A 676 -40.64 6.68 -2.87
N CYS A 677 -40.85 6.94 -1.58
CA CYS A 677 -41.57 6.04 -0.65
C CYS A 677 -42.99 5.74 -1.10
N ASP A 678 -43.63 6.66 -1.82
CA ASP A 678 -44.98 6.49 -2.42
C ASP A 678 -45.01 5.36 -3.45
N LYS A 679 -43.88 5.04 -4.08
CA LYS A 679 -43.75 3.98 -5.09
C LYS A 679 -43.56 2.58 -4.48
N LEU A 680 -43.15 2.48 -3.20
CA LEU A 680 -42.91 1.18 -2.58
C LEU A 680 -44.24 0.39 -2.44
N ALA A 681 -44.22 -0.89 -2.80
CA ALA A 681 -45.31 -1.79 -2.50
C ALA A 681 -45.35 -2.12 -1.00
N PHE A 682 -46.57 -2.42 -0.48
CA PHE A 682 -46.74 -2.88 0.88
C PHE A 682 -47.90 -3.88 0.94
N THR A 683 -47.58 -5.18 0.91
CA THR A 683 -48.57 -6.24 0.83
C THR A 683 -48.25 -7.41 1.79
N PRO A 684 -48.15 -7.14 3.12
CA PRO A 684 -47.94 -8.18 4.11
C PRO A 684 -49.05 -9.23 4.08
N LYS A 685 -48.73 -10.49 4.32
CA LYS A 685 -49.66 -11.62 4.30
C LYS A 685 -49.71 -12.29 5.67
N LEU A 686 -50.91 -12.47 6.19
CA LEU A 686 -51.17 -13.11 7.46
C LEU A 686 -51.58 -14.59 7.29
N LYS A 687 -51.08 -15.44 8.19
CA LYS A 687 -51.55 -16.81 8.37
C LYS A 687 -51.70 -17.09 9.86
N ALA A 688 -52.76 -17.75 10.27
CA ALA A 688 -52.94 -18.12 11.67
C ALA A 688 -53.40 -19.58 11.80
N THR A 689 -52.85 -20.28 12.79
CA THR A 689 -53.27 -21.64 13.18
C THR A 689 -53.48 -21.63 14.68
N ILE A 690 -54.65 -22.11 15.11
CA ILE A 690 -55.06 -22.13 16.52
C ILE A 690 -55.52 -23.52 16.94
N GLY A 691 -55.18 -23.95 18.15
CA GLY A 691 -55.62 -25.21 18.76
C GLY A 691 -54.70 -26.38 18.50
N SER A 692 -54.91 -27.42 19.32
CA SER A 692 -54.31 -28.76 19.19
C SER A 692 -55.30 -29.80 19.72
N ALA A 693 -55.04 -31.09 19.58
CA ALA A 693 -55.87 -32.15 20.09
C ALA A 693 -56.16 -32.01 21.61
N GLY A 694 -57.39 -31.93 22.00
CA GLY A 694 -57.74 -31.69 23.39
C GLY A 694 -57.70 -30.24 23.88
N GLN A 695 -57.38 -29.27 23.05
CA GLN A 695 -57.23 -27.87 23.41
C GLN A 695 -58.06 -26.92 22.51
N VAL A 696 -59.21 -27.37 22.04
CA VAL A 696 -60.11 -26.62 21.16
C VAL A 696 -61.59 -26.46 21.73
N ALA A 697 -61.86 -27.10 22.83
CA ALA A 697 -63.17 -26.97 23.52
C ALA A 697 -63.30 -25.63 24.27
N ALA A 698 -64.51 -25.22 24.62
CA ALA A 698 -64.69 -24.07 25.48
C ALA A 698 -63.88 -24.21 26.80
N ASN A 699 -63.40 -23.16 27.34
CA ASN A 699 -62.49 -23.07 28.52
C ASN A 699 -61.14 -23.80 28.40
N SER A 700 -60.70 -24.23 27.19
CA SER A 700 -59.41 -24.79 26.98
C SER A 700 -58.38 -23.70 26.66
N HIS A 701 -57.07 -24.08 26.72
CA HIS A 701 -55.92 -23.18 26.46
C HIS A 701 -55.28 -23.60 25.17
N PRO A 702 -55.70 -23.07 24.01
CA PRO A 702 -55.17 -23.44 22.70
C PRO A 702 -53.80 -22.82 22.42
N PRO A 703 -52.89 -23.57 21.80
CA PRO A 703 -51.71 -22.95 21.19
C PRO A 703 -52.12 -22.11 19.99
N LEU A 704 -51.36 -21.04 19.73
CA LEU A 704 -51.57 -20.16 18.59
C LEU A 704 -50.25 -20.00 17.83
N THR A 705 -50.31 -20.17 16.51
CA THR A 705 -49.22 -19.79 15.62
C THR A 705 -49.72 -18.70 14.69
N VAL A 706 -49.06 -17.55 14.72
CA VAL A 706 -49.24 -16.44 13.78
C VAL A 706 -48.01 -16.37 12.87
N THR A 707 -48.23 -16.27 11.57
CA THR A 707 -47.17 -16.10 10.58
C THR A 707 -47.48 -14.88 9.73
N ILE A 708 -46.56 -13.94 9.71
CA ILE A 708 -46.57 -12.78 8.82
C ILE A 708 -45.50 -13.05 7.74
N GLU A 709 -45.85 -12.94 6.47
CA GLU A 709 -44.93 -13.08 5.34
C GLU A 709 -45.02 -11.83 4.48
N GLN A 710 -43.89 -11.29 4.09
CA GLN A 710 -43.83 -10.12 3.23
C GLN A 710 -42.80 -10.38 2.10
N PRO A 711 -43.11 -10.03 0.84
CA PRO A 711 -42.17 -10.08 -0.24
C PRO A 711 -41.00 -9.13 0.01
N ASP A 712 -39.82 -9.49 -0.53
CA ASP A 712 -38.63 -8.62 -0.50
C ASP A 712 -38.86 -7.32 -1.31
N HIS A 713 -38.07 -6.30 -1.05
CA HIS A 713 -38.14 -4.98 -1.70
C HIS A 713 -39.49 -4.25 -1.53
N GLN A 714 -40.19 -4.49 -0.43
CA GLN A 714 -41.36 -3.74 -0.02
C GLN A 714 -41.07 -2.88 1.21
N ALA A 715 -41.94 -1.91 1.49
CA ALA A 715 -41.80 -1.04 2.65
C ALA A 715 -41.77 -1.86 3.95
N ALA A 716 -40.83 -1.56 4.83
CA ALA A 716 -40.77 -2.22 6.15
C ALA A 716 -41.95 -1.84 7.04
N GLN A 717 -42.34 -2.77 7.91
CA GLN A 717 -43.44 -2.54 8.85
C GLN A 717 -42.96 -1.61 9.96
N GLN A 718 -43.69 -0.54 10.23
CA GLN A 718 -43.54 0.37 11.36
C GLN A 718 -44.46 0.00 12.52
N ARG A 719 -45.69 -0.40 12.19
CA ARG A 719 -46.71 -0.79 13.18
C ARG A 719 -47.47 -2.01 12.70
N THR A 720 -47.74 -2.91 13.65
CA THR A 720 -48.52 -4.12 13.39
C THR A 720 -49.52 -4.33 14.51
N VAL A 721 -50.81 -4.38 14.16
CA VAL A 721 -51.91 -4.68 15.08
C VAL A 721 -52.51 -6.01 14.72
N VAL A 722 -52.55 -6.96 15.64
CA VAL A 722 -53.14 -8.28 15.43
C VAL A 722 -54.33 -8.46 16.40
N SER A 723 -55.51 -8.62 15.84
CA SER A 723 -56.74 -8.90 16.59
C SER A 723 -57.12 -10.37 16.50
N LEU A 724 -57.07 -11.05 17.63
CA LEU A 724 -57.40 -12.47 17.72
C LEU A 724 -58.91 -12.73 17.54
N PRO A 725 -59.35 -13.97 17.25
CA PRO A 725 -60.75 -14.28 17.09
C PRO A 725 -61.55 -13.92 18.35
N ALA A 726 -62.80 -13.44 18.14
CA ALA A 726 -63.75 -13.26 19.24
C ALA A 726 -63.93 -14.57 20.02
N GLY A 727 -63.85 -14.50 21.34
CA GLY A 727 -63.91 -15.65 22.23
C GLY A 727 -62.53 -16.24 22.61
N ILE A 728 -61.46 -15.68 22.11
CA ILE A 728 -60.12 -15.90 22.65
C ILE A 728 -59.76 -14.75 23.58
N GLY A 729 -59.47 -15.06 24.82
CA GLY A 729 -59.07 -14.12 25.88
C GLY A 729 -57.82 -14.60 26.58
N VAL A 730 -57.51 -13.97 27.67
CA VAL A 730 -56.35 -14.21 28.55
C VAL A 730 -56.81 -14.91 29.81
N ASP A 731 -56.10 -15.92 30.27
CA ASP A 731 -56.29 -16.50 31.58
C ASP A 731 -55.44 -15.81 32.62
N LEU A 732 -56.01 -14.85 33.34
CA LEU A 732 -55.31 -14.03 34.33
C LEU A 732 -54.66 -14.84 35.45
N LYS A 733 -55.14 -16.05 35.73
CA LYS A 733 -54.57 -16.95 36.75
C LYS A 733 -53.21 -17.50 36.33
N ASN A 734 -52.91 -17.49 35.03
CA ASN A 734 -51.65 -17.98 34.44
C ASN A 734 -50.65 -16.84 34.16
N LEU A 735 -50.94 -15.60 34.57
CA LEU A 735 -50.07 -14.42 34.33
C LEU A 735 -49.33 -13.98 35.60
N SER A 736 -48.87 -14.91 36.42
CA SER A 736 -48.24 -14.60 37.73
C SER A 736 -46.79 -14.15 37.62
N SER A 737 -46.11 -14.37 36.48
CA SER A 737 -44.73 -13.98 36.27
C SER A 737 -44.64 -13.06 35.03
N VAL A 738 -44.05 -11.91 35.21
CA VAL A 738 -43.83 -10.91 34.14
C VAL A 738 -42.38 -10.52 34.09
N CYS A 739 -41.90 -10.10 32.91
CA CYS A 739 -40.58 -9.53 32.70
C CYS A 739 -40.66 -8.01 32.80
N THR A 740 -39.70 -7.40 33.45
CA THR A 740 -39.50 -5.93 33.46
C THR A 740 -38.72 -5.46 32.24
N ASP A 741 -38.79 -4.17 31.99
CA ASP A 741 -38.00 -3.56 30.91
C ASP A 741 -36.50 -3.76 31.10
N ALA A 742 -35.97 -3.61 32.31
CA ALA A 742 -34.58 -3.84 32.65
C ALA A 742 -34.15 -5.30 32.38
N GLN A 743 -35.00 -6.28 32.79
CA GLN A 743 -34.74 -7.69 32.56
C GLN A 743 -34.77 -8.05 31.05
N LEU A 744 -35.69 -7.47 30.29
CA LEU A 744 -35.78 -7.66 28.86
C LEU A 744 -34.50 -7.12 28.17
N ASN A 745 -34.11 -5.91 28.51
CA ASN A 745 -32.89 -5.28 27.95
C ASN A 745 -31.62 -6.07 28.29
N ALA A 746 -31.55 -6.68 29.45
CA ALA A 746 -30.48 -7.57 29.87
C ALA A 746 -30.59 -8.99 29.26
N GLY A 747 -31.64 -9.34 28.54
CA GLY A 747 -31.88 -10.72 28.06
C GLY A 747 -32.15 -11.72 29.19
N ALA A 748 -32.55 -11.27 30.36
CA ALA A 748 -32.70 -12.04 31.61
C ALA A 748 -34.15 -12.12 32.09
N CYS A 749 -35.11 -12.23 31.17
CA CYS A 749 -36.50 -12.42 31.53
C CYS A 749 -36.72 -13.71 32.34
N PRO A 750 -37.49 -13.70 33.42
CA PRO A 750 -37.80 -14.90 34.21
C PRO A 750 -38.40 -15.99 33.34
N ALA A 751 -37.99 -17.25 33.54
CA ALA A 751 -38.52 -18.38 32.77
C ALA A 751 -40.06 -18.53 32.86
N GLY A 752 -40.64 -18.15 33.99
CA GLY A 752 -42.12 -18.16 34.20
C GLY A 752 -42.88 -17.13 33.37
N SER A 753 -42.22 -16.08 32.86
CA SER A 753 -42.81 -15.08 31.97
C SER A 753 -42.82 -15.49 30.50
N LYS A 754 -42.11 -16.59 30.14
CA LYS A 754 -42.03 -17.09 28.76
C LYS A 754 -43.33 -17.82 28.36
N ILE A 755 -44.05 -17.23 27.39
CA ILE A 755 -45.33 -17.75 26.90
C ILE A 755 -45.23 -18.37 25.50
N GLY A 756 -44.07 -18.27 24.84
CA GLY A 756 -43.94 -18.78 23.50
C GLY A 756 -42.54 -18.64 22.90
N THR A 757 -42.48 -18.84 21.61
CA THR A 757 -41.25 -18.64 20.80
C THR A 757 -41.54 -17.80 19.56
N VAL A 758 -40.54 -17.08 19.13
CA VAL A 758 -40.58 -16.28 17.90
C VAL A 758 -39.42 -16.63 16.99
N THR A 759 -39.66 -16.60 15.68
CA THR A 759 -38.63 -16.74 14.66
C THR A 759 -38.84 -15.69 13.58
N ALA A 760 -37.82 -14.90 13.27
CA ALA A 760 -37.86 -13.88 12.24
C ALA A 760 -36.81 -14.19 11.15
N GLN A 761 -37.19 -14.08 9.89
CA GLN A 761 -36.33 -14.17 8.73
C GLN A 761 -36.23 -12.80 8.06
N THR A 762 -35.04 -12.33 7.85
CA THR A 762 -34.72 -11.09 7.10
C THR A 762 -33.76 -11.39 5.98
N PRO A 763 -33.82 -10.70 4.82
CA PRO A 763 -32.84 -10.87 3.78
C PRO A 763 -31.44 -10.28 4.16
N LEU A 764 -31.37 -9.57 5.28
CA LEU A 764 -30.11 -8.95 5.75
C LEU A 764 -29.16 -9.95 6.41
N LEU A 765 -29.68 -11.04 6.97
CA LEU A 765 -28.90 -12.01 7.74
C LEU A 765 -28.94 -13.41 7.09
N PRO A 766 -27.85 -14.20 7.17
CA PRO A 766 -27.80 -15.54 6.59
C PRO A 766 -28.65 -16.56 7.36
N ALA A 767 -28.93 -16.33 8.63
CA ALA A 767 -29.71 -17.20 9.51
C ALA A 767 -30.94 -16.49 10.04
N ALA A 768 -32.01 -17.26 10.28
CA ALA A 768 -33.19 -16.76 10.96
C ALA A 768 -32.88 -16.46 12.43
N LEU A 769 -33.36 -15.35 12.92
CA LEU A 769 -33.35 -15.01 14.34
C LEU A 769 -34.41 -15.84 15.05
N SER A 770 -34.08 -16.39 16.22
CA SER A 770 -34.99 -17.20 17.04
C SER A 770 -34.92 -16.77 18.50
N GLY A 771 -36.06 -16.73 19.14
CA GLY A 771 -36.09 -16.26 20.50
C GLY A 771 -37.36 -16.59 21.29
N GLY A 772 -37.54 -15.88 22.38
CA GLY A 772 -38.67 -16.06 23.31
C GLY A 772 -39.79 -15.00 23.15
N VAL A 773 -40.96 -15.39 23.49
CA VAL A 773 -42.10 -14.47 23.68
C VAL A 773 -42.40 -14.42 25.17
N TYR A 774 -42.34 -13.23 25.75
CA TYR A 774 -42.46 -13.03 27.19
C TYR A 774 -43.66 -12.13 27.54
N LEU A 775 -44.25 -12.37 28.69
CA LEU A 775 -45.18 -11.42 29.31
C LEU A 775 -44.43 -10.26 29.95
N MET A 776 -44.85 -9.06 29.65
CA MET A 776 -44.25 -7.82 30.17
C MET A 776 -45.09 -7.23 31.27
N GLN A 777 -44.46 -6.57 32.22
CA GLN A 777 -45.18 -5.78 33.24
C GLN A 777 -46.06 -4.74 32.53
N GLY A 778 -47.34 -4.62 32.99
CA GLY A 778 -48.27 -3.64 32.45
C GLY A 778 -47.81 -2.21 32.68
N ALA A 779 -48.09 -1.31 31.74
CA ALA A 779 -47.66 0.08 31.79
C ALA A 779 -48.23 0.87 33.00
N LYS A 780 -49.35 0.42 33.59
CA LYS A 780 -49.96 0.98 34.79
C LYS A 780 -50.49 -0.14 35.68
N LEU A 781 -50.63 0.11 36.97
CA LEU A 781 -51.20 -0.81 37.92
C LEU A 781 -52.64 -1.18 37.47
N GLY A 782 -52.95 -2.47 37.34
CA GLY A 782 -54.23 -2.98 36.83
C GLY A 782 -54.33 -3.10 35.29
N ALA A 783 -53.35 -2.66 34.52
CA ALA A 783 -53.32 -2.88 33.09
C ALA A 783 -52.98 -4.34 32.75
N LEU A 784 -53.48 -4.83 31.60
CA LEU A 784 -53.06 -6.14 31.07
C LEU A 784 -51.56 -6.16 30.85
N PRO A 785 -50.89 -7.28 31.14
CA PRO A 785 -49.51 -7.46 30.76
C PRO A 785 -49.30 -7.30 29.25
N GLY A 786 -48.24 -6.57 28.84
CA GLY A 786 -47.79 -6.53 27.47
C GLY A 786 -47.11 -7.83 27.06
N ILE A 787 -46.64 -7.90 25.84
CA ILE A 787 -45.77 -8.97 25.36
C ILE A 787 -44.46 -8.41 24.79
N ALA A 788 -43.40 -9.16 24.94
CA ALA A 788 -42.13 -8.85 24.26
C ALA A 788 -41.71 -10.01 23.38
N LEU A 789 -41.11 -9.68 22.26
CA LEU A 789 -40.38 -10.59 21.40
C LEU A 789 -38.88 -10.33 21.61
N ASP A 790 -38.18 -11.26 22.22
CA ASP A 790 -36.72 -11.21 22.36
C ASP A 790 -36.08 -12.13 21.30
N LEU A 791 -35.52 -11.53 20.29
CA LEU A 791 -34.81 -12.22 19.19
C LEU A 791 -33.30 -12.19 19.37
N GLY A 792 -32.82 -11.85 20.57
CA GLY A 792 -31.42 -11.69 20.93
C GLY A 792 -30.87 -10.31 20.55
N ILE A 793 -30.66 -10.06 19.27
CA ILE A 793 -30.15 -8.77 18.77
C ILE A 793 -31.24 -7.70 18.61
N ILE A 794 -32.50 -8.07 18.52
CA ILE A 794 -33.66 -7.17 18.40
C ILE A 794 -34.69 -7.55 19.44
N ARG A 795 -35.24 -6.57 20.14
CA ARG A 795 -36.30 -6.71 21.12
C ARG A 795 -37.46 -5.80 20.76
N LEU A 796 -38.66 -6.40 20.60
CA LEU A 796 -39.87 -5.67 20.27
C LEU A 796 -40.85 -5.77 21.43
N LYS A 797 -41.45 -4.65 21.86
CA LYS A 797 -42.49 -4.59 22.88
C LYS A 797 -43.83 -4.37 22.22
N GLY A 798 -44.85 -5.14 22.66
CA GLY A 798 -46.21 -4.99 22.21
C GLY A 798 -47.15 -4.77 23.36
N SER A 799 -48.09 -3.85 23.20
CA SER A 799 -49.19 -3.63 24.12
C SER A 799 -50.32 -4.62 23.84
N VAL A 800 -51.05 -5.03 24.91
CA VAL A 800 -52.19 -5.93 24.80
C VAL A 800 -53.42 -5.23 25.35
N ALA A 801 -54.51 -5.20 24.59
CA ALA A 801 -55.81 -4.65 24.98
C ALA A 801 -56.92 -5.73 24.81
N LEU A 802 -57.84 -5.78 25.75
CA LEU A 802 -59.00 -6.65 25.71
C LEU A 802 -60.26 -5.82 25.54
N GLY A 803 -60.96 -6.01 24.43
CA GLY A 803 -62.27 -5.51 24.13
C GLY A 803 -63.17 -6.68 23.66
N GLN A 804 -63.85 -6.51 22.55
CA GLN A 804 -64.56 -7.61 21.89
C GLN A 804 -63.58 -8.68 21.34
N ARG A 805 -62.34 -8.30 21.13
CA ARG A 805 -61.24 -9.14 20.70
C ARG A 805 -60.01 -8.84 21.57
N LEU A 806 -59.13 -9.80 21.70
CA LEU A 806 -57.80 -9.58 22.23
C LEU A 806 -56.92 -8.96 21.13
N VAL A 807 -56.43 -7.75 21.34
CA VAL A 807 -55.67 -6.97 20.38
C VAL A 807 -54.26 -6.82 20.90
N THR A 808 -53.31 -7.13 20.07
CA THR A 808 -51.86 -6.90 20.32
C THR A 808 -51.35 -5.90 19.32
N THR A 809 -50.69 -4.84 19.80
CA THR A 809 -50.12 -3.80 18.99
C THR A 809 -48.62 -3.76 19.23
N PHE A 810 -47.83 -3.93 18.18
CA PHE A 810 -46.43 -3.61 18.12
C PHE A 810 -46.27 -2.29 17.35
N ASP A 811 -45.68 -1.31 17.99
CA ASP A 811 -45.46 0.01 17.45
C ASP A 811 -43.98 0.33 17.53
N GLY A 812 -43.48 1.21 16.65
CA GLY A 812 -42.05 1.52 16.57
C GLY A 812 -41.19 0.32 16.13
N ILE A 813 -41.72 -0.55 15.27
CA ILE A 813 -40.91 -1.61 14.65
C ILE A 813 -39.86 -0.95 13.78
N PRO A 814 -38.59 -1.33 13.92
CA PRO A 814 -37.49 -0.72 13.13
C PRO A 814 -37.67 -0.87 11.63
N ASP A 815 -37.06 0.05 10.84
CA ASP A 815 -37.06 0.02 9.37
C ASP A 815 -36.13 -1.08 8.84
N VAL A 816 -36.56 -2.35 9.04
CA VAL A 816 -35.80 -3.53 8.64
C VAL A 816 -36.69 -4.42 7.77
N PRO A 817 -36.24 -4.86 6.59
CA PRO A 817 -37.00 -5.77 5.75
C PRO A 817 -37.20 -7.11 6.46
N LEU A 818 -38.45 -7.50 6.55
CA LEU A 818 -38.90 -8.76 7.18
C LEU A 818 -39.49 -9.67 6.12
N SER A 819 -38.85 -10.80 5.83
CA SER A 819 -39.40 -11.79 4.89
C SER A 819 -40.47 -12.67 5.55
N LYS A 820 -40.26 -13.01 6.84
CA LYS A 820 -41.17 -13.88 7.56
C LYS A 820 -41.01 -13.75 9.07
N LEU A 821 -42.12 -13.61 9.78
CA LEU A 821 -42.22 -13.73 11.24
C LEU A 821 -43.10 -14.90 11.58
N VAL A 822 -42.66 -15.79 12.45
CA VAL A 822 -43.47 -16.87 13.02
C VAL A 822 -43.48 -16.73 14.53
N LEU A 823 -44.63 -16.44 15.10
CA LEU A 823 -44.86 -16.32 16.53
C LEU A 823 -45.70 -17.54 16.98
N ASN A 824 -45.18 -18.30 17.94
CA ASN A 824 -45.83 -19.46 18.50
C ASN A 824 -46.11 -19.22 19.99
N LEU A 825 -47.39 -19.13 20.38
CA LEU A 825 -47.77 -19.13 21.78
C LEU A 825 -48.06 -20.57 22.20
N THR A 826 -47.57 -20.94 23.38
CA THR A 826 -47.74 -22.29 23.92
C THR A 826 -49.19 -22.54 24.35
N GLY A 827 -49.66 -23.76 24.23
CA GLY A 827 -50.97 -24.24 24.73
C GLY A 827 -50.81 -25.08 26.00
N GLY A 828 -51.92 -25.39 26.65
CA GLY A 828 -51.94 -26.25 27.83
C GLY A 828 -52.39 -25.53 29.11
N PRO A 829 -52.60 -26.26 30.22
CA PRO A 829 -53.27 -25.73 31.41
C PRO A 829 -52.69 -24.44 32.00
N LYS A 830 -51.38 -24.24 31.78
CA LYS A 830 -50.65 -23.04 32.24
C LYS A 830 -50.41 -21.98 31.14
N ALA A 831 -51.05 -22.12 29.97
CA ALA A 831 -50.91 -21.18 28.88
C ALA A 831 -51.68 -19.87 29.11
N ALA A 832 -51.18 -18.80 28.54
CA ALA A 832 -51.75 -17.45 28.67
C ALA A 832 -53.09 -17.29 27.97
N LEU A 833 -53.30 -17.98 26.83
CA LEU A 833 -54.54 -17.88 26.06
C LEU A 833 -55.62 -18.85 26.57
N LYS A 834 -56.85 -18.38 26.62
CA LYS A 834 -58.03 -19.18 26.95
C LYS A 834 -59.18 -18.93 25.95
N THR A 835 -59.89 -19.97 25.55
CA THR A 835 -61.04 -19.83 24.68
C THR A 835 -62.38 -19.97 25.49
N SER A 836 -63.28 -19.04 25.26
CA SER A 836 -64.64 -19.11 25.84
C SER A 836 -65.65 -19.98 25.02
N LYS A 837 -65.29 -20.36 23.80
CA LYS A 837 -66.11 -21.09 22.85
C LYS A 837 -65.38 -22.28 22.24
N ASN A 838 -66.06 -23.27 21.75
CA ASN A 838 -65.51 -24.40 21.03
C ASN A 838 -65.02 -23.91 19.63
N LEU A 839 -63.74 -23.98 19.38
CA LEU A 839 -63.13 -23.50 18.15
C LEU A 839 -63.53 -24.34 16.92
N CYS A 840 -63.97 -25.57 17.10
CA CYS A 840 -64.32 -26.47 16.00
C CYS A 840 -65.75 -26.20 15.43
N THR A 841 -66.60 -25.49 16.15
CA THR A 841 -67.95 -25.09 15.72
C THR A 841 -68.01 -23.73 15.05
N GLN A 842 -66.88 -23.02 14.93
CA GLN A 842 -66.78 -21.68 14.39
C GLN A 842 -65.71 -21.60 13.27
N THR A 843 -65.72 -20.50 12.53
CA THR A 843 -64.67 -20.10 11.64
C THR A 843 -63.92 -18.89 12.29
N PRO A 844 -62.95 -19.12 13.18
CA PRO A 844 -62.29 -18.05 13.90
C PRO A 844 -61.51 -17.16 12.94
N THR A 845 -61.77 -15.85 12.94
CA THR A 845 -61.09 -14.88 12.08
C THR A 845 -60.06 -14.12 12.88
N VAL A 846 -58.86 -13.96 12.30
CA VAL A 846 -57.77 -13.07 12.77
C VAL A 846 -57.74 -11.89 11.84
N LEU A 847 -57.64 -10.69 12.41
CA LEU A 847 -57.50 -9.44 11.68
C LEU A 847 -56.08 -8.92 11.94
N ALA A 848 -55.43 -8.40 10.92
CA ALA A 848 -54.21 -7.63 11.10
C ALA A 848 -54.28 -6.32 10.35
N GLU A 849 -53.83 -5.26 10.99
CA GLU A 849 -53.64 -3.94 10.39
C GLU A 849 -52.19 -3.59 10.50
N TYR A 850 -51.66 -3.09 9.41
CA TYR A 850 -50.24 -2.77 9.25
C TYR A 850 -50.10 -1.33 8.80
N ALA A 851 -49.09 -0.66 9.34
CA ALA A 851 -48.55 0.59 8.78
C ALA A 851 -47.08 0.40 8.49
N SER A 852 -46.60 0.98 7.40
CA SER A 852 -45.20 0.90 6.96
C SER A 852 -44.45 2.21 7.23
N HIS A 853 -43.15 2.15 7.21
CA HIS A 853 -42.25 3.32 7.26
C HIS A 853 -42.43 4.24 6.04
N SER A 854 -42.97 3.73 4.92
CA SER A 854 -43.31 4.55 3.74
C SER A 854 -44.66 5.28 3.86
N GLY A 855 -45.36 5.19 5.00
CA GLY A 855 -46.68 5.78 5.21
C GLY A 855 -47.86 4.95 4.66
N LYS A 856 -47.62 3.81 4.02
CA LYS A 856 -48.69 2.94 3.49
C LYS A 856 -49.29 2.06 4.59
N THR A 857 -50.60 1.79 4.45
CA THR A 857 -51.32 0.90 5.33
C THR A 857 -51.87 -0.32 4.58
N ALA A 858 -52.02 -1.43 5.27
CA ALA A 858 -52.63 -2.65 4.75
C ALA A 858 -53.47 -3.33 5.80
N LYS A 859 -54.55 -4.00 5.39
CA LYS A 859 -55.41 -4.78 6.25
C LYS A 859 -55.61 -6.18 5.71
N GLU A 860 -55.45 -7.19 6.56
CA GLU A 860 -55.63 -8.59 6.21
C GLU A 860 -56.64 -9.23 7.18
N THR A 861 -57.60 -9.95 6.63
CA THR A 861 -58.53 -10.77 7.40
C THR A 861 -58.41 -12.22 6.97
N VAL A 862 -58.03 -13.10 7.88
CA VAL A 862 -57.84 -14.51 7.56
C VAL A 862 -58.61 -15.42 8.48
N ASN A 863 -59.17 -16.50 7.93
CA ASN A 863 -59.71 -17.57 8.72
C ASN A 863 -58.59 -18.41 9.34
N ALA A 864 -58.46 -18.42 10.67
CA ALA A 864 -57.49 -19.24 11.35
C ALA A 864 -57.75 -20.73 11.09
N LEU A 865 -56.69 -21.47 10.77
CA LEU A 865 -56.79 -22.90 10.66
C LEU A 865 -56.88 -23.52 12.05
N VAL A 866 -58.05 -24.08 12.40
CA VAL A 866 -58.21 -24.78 13.67
C VAL A 866 -57.59 -26.17 13.58
N SER A 867 -56.56 -26.41 14.42
CA SER A 867 -55.90 -27.71 14.54
C SER A 867 -56.40 -28.45 15.78
N GLY A 868 -56.64 -29.74 15.68
CA GLY A 868 -57.05 -30.54 16.82
C GLY A 868 -58.63 -30.75 16.98
N CYS A 869 -59.42 -30.20 16.08
CA CYS A 869 -60.77 -30.62 15.91
C CYS A 869 -60.75 -32.11 15.54
N GLY A 870 -61.38 -32.93 16.37
CA GLY A 870 -61.58 -34.34 16.07
C GLY A 870 -62.27 -34.45 14.71
N VAL A 871 -61.56 -34.90 13.71
CA VAL A 871 -62.12 -35.19 12.40
C VAL A 871 -63.17 -36.27 12.65
N SER A 872 -64.45 -35.89 12.74
CA SER A 872 -65.52 -36.82 12.39
C SER A 872 -65.09 -37.39 11.02
N ALA A 873 -64.91 -38.71 10.95
CA ALA A 873 -64.32 -39.41 9.80
C ALA A 873 -65.11 -39.29 8.48
N LYS A 874 -66.00 -38.28 8.34
CA LYS A 874 -66.86 -38.07 7.14
C LYS A 874 -66.41 -36.89 6.23
N SER A 875 -65.39 -36.11 6.53
CA SER A 875 -65.06 -34.94 5.68
C SER A 875 -63.64 -34.88 5.05
N ALA A 876 -62.74 -35.83 5.27
CA ALA A 876 -61.53 -35.96 4.50
C ALA A 876 -61.75 -36.74 3.22
N GLY A 877 -62.14 -36.09 2.17
CA GLY A 877 -62.59 -36.52 0.87
C GLY A 877 -61.82 -37.56 0.07
N LEU A 878 -60.93 -38.37 0.63
CA LEU A 878 -60.24 -39.46 -0.08
C LEU A 878 -60.44 -40.84 0.61
N ALA A 879 -61.13 -41.74 -0.03
CA ALA A 879 -61.13 -43.16 0.34
C ALA A 879 -60.12 -43.91 -0.55
N ILE A 880 -59.17 -44.60 0.07
CA ILE A 880 -58.07 -45.30 -0.69
C ILE A 880 -58.15 -46.77 -0.39
N LYS A 881 -58.31 -47.56 -1.46
CA LYS A 881 -58.14 -49.05 -1.45
C LYS A 881 -56.89 -49.37 -2.29
N GLY A 882 -56.07 -50.32 -1.88
CA GLY A 882 -54.89 -50.70 -2.67
C GLY A 882 -54.28 -52.03 -2.29
N LYS A 883 -53.42 -52.56 -3.15
CA LYS A 883 -52.63 -53.78 -2.98
C LYS A 883 -51.19 -53.54 -3.33
N LEU A 884 -50.24 -53.96 -2.48
CA LEU A 884 -48.83 -54.01 -2.72
C LEU A 884 -48.40 -55.50 -2.79
N SER A 885 -47.90 -55.97 -3.89
CA SER A 885 -47.50 -57.35 -4.10
C SER A 885 -46.12 -57.48 -4.78
N GLY A 886 -45.63 -58.70 -4.93
CA GLY A 886 -44.32 -58.92 -5.62
C GLY A 886 -43.07 -58.59 -4.78
N VAL A 887 -43.20 -58.40 -3.47
CA VAL A 887 -42.10 -58.06 -2.60
C VAL A 887 -41.14 -59.24 -2.39
N LYS A 888 -41.66 -60.52 -2.31
CA LYS A 888 -40.80 -61.71 -2.19
C LYS A 888 -39.88 -61.89 -3.38
N LYS A 889 -40.31 -61.51 -4.58
CA LYS A 889 -39.54 -61.60 -5.84
C LYS A 889 -38.76 -60.31 -6.07
N LYS A 890 -38.59 -59.40 -5.10
CA LYS A 890 -37.91 -58.07 -5.17
C LYS A 890 -38.42 -57.20 -6.34
N ARG A 891 -39.60 -57.43 -6.84
CA ARG A 891 -40.25 -56.74 -7.98
C ARG A 891 -41.62 -56.17 -7.55
N PRO A 892 -41.67 -55.15 -6.68
CA PRO A 892 -42.93 -54.66 -6.13
C PRO A 892 -43.88 -54.10 -7.22
N VAL A 893 -45.17 -54.42 -7.07
CA VAL A 893 -46.28 -53.92 -7.89
C VAL A 893 -47.23 -53.22 -6.95
N LEU A 894 -47.63 -52.02 -7.31
CA LEU A 894 -48.59 -51.21 -6.50
C LEU A 894 -49.83 -50.93 -7.34
N SER A 895 -51.00 -51.26 -6.82
CA SER A 895 -52.26 -50.80 -7.36
C SER A 895 -53.00 -50.01 -6.28
N LEU A 896 -53.49 -48.83 -6.61
CA LEU A 896 -54.24 -47.92 -5.73
C LEU A 896 -55.52 -47.47 -6.44
N THR A 897 -56.65 -47.56 -5.75
CA THR A 897 -57.91 -46.92 -6.15
C THR A 897 -58.21 -45.81 -5.14
N VAL A 898 -58.35 -44.63 -5.63
CA VAL A 898 -58.63 -43.43 -4.84
C VAL A 898 -60.01 -42.91 -5.24
N THR A 899 -60.89 -42.83 -4.27
CA THR A 899 -62.23 -42.27 -4.47
C THR A 899 -62.32 -40.98 -3.64
N SER A 900 -62.87 -39.93 -4.21
CA SER A 900 -62.97 -38.60 -3.58
C SER A 900 -64.38 -38.12 -3.64
N ALA A 901 -64.80 -37.44 -2.60
CA ALA A 901 -66.05 -36.66 -2.57
C ALA A 901 -66.03 -35.50 -3.57
N GLN A 902 -64.83 -34.94 -3.82
CA GLN A 902 -64.57 -33.84 -4.78
C GLN A 902 -64.00 -34.38 -6.09
N THR A 903 -64.21 -33.66 -7.17
CA THR A 903 -63.69 -34.02 -8.48
C THR A 903 -62.19 -33.78 -8.54
N LEU A 904 -61.38 -34.78 -8.91
CA LEU A 904 -59.97 -34.78 -9.00
C LEU A 904 -59.49 -34.54 -10.43
N LYS A 905 -58.48 -33.72 -10.62
CA LYS A 905 -57.70 -33.55 -11.86
C LYS A 905 -56.36 -34.27 -11.85
N GLY A 906 -55.96 -34.82 -10.70
CA GLY A 906 -54.71 -35.54 -10.56
C GLY A 906 -54.47 -36.13 -9.20
N LEU A 907 -53.38 -36.89 -9.07
CA LEU A 907 -52.92 -37.48 -7.81
C LEU A 907 -51.42 -37.28 -7.65
N ARG A 908 -51.00 -37.16 -6.40
CA ARG A 908 -49.58 -37.22 -6.01
C ARG A 908 -49.44 -38.35 -4.99
N LEU A 909 -48.42 -39.19 -5.22
CA LEU A 909 -48.15 -40.37 -4.37
C LEU A 909 -46.76 -40.19 -3.74
N LYS A 910 -46.70 -40.17 -2.42
CA LYS A 910 -45.43 -40.23 -1.65
C LYS A 910 -45.20 -41.71 -1.29
N LEU A 911 -44.05 -42.23 -1.70
CA LEU A 911 -43.62 -43.59 -1.42
C LEU A 911 -43.11 -43.73 0.02
N PRO A 912 -43.28 -44.90 0.68
CA PRO A 912 -42.62 -45.18 1.95
C PRO A 912 -41.11 -45.24 1.77
N SER A 913 -40.33 -45.01 2.87
CA SER A 913 -38.88 -45.02 2.82
C SER A 913 -38.24 -46.31 2.37
N THR A 914 -38.98 -47.42 2.43
CA THR A 914 -38.54 -48.76 1.96
C THR A 914 -38.58 -48.95 0.45
N LEU A 915 -39.27 -48.07 -0.27
CA LEU A 915 -39.42 -48.15 -1.73
C LEU A 915 -38.85 -46.95 -2.42
N LYS A 916 -38.30 -47.12 -3.62
CA LYS A 916 -37.85 -46.07 -4.52
C LYS A 916 -38.33 -46.31 -5.95
N LEU A 917 -38.31 -45.26 -6.74
CA LEU A 917 -38.58 -45.34 -8.17
C LEU A 917 -37.40 -46.05 -8.88
N GLY A 918 -37.70 -46.96 -9.81
CA GLY A 918 -36.67 -47.66 -10.61
C GLY A 918 -36.01 -46.72 -11.59
N SER A 919 -36.79 -46.04 -12.43
CA SER A 919 -36.33 -44.94 -13.29
C SER A 919 -37.54 -44.09 -13.74
N SER A 920 -37.31 -42.83 -14.05
CA SER A 920 -38.35 -41.95 -14.60
C SER A 920 -38.83 -42.40 -15.99
N LYS A 921 -37.94 -42.98 -16.79
CA LYS A 921 -38.24 -43.53 -18.12
C LYS A 921 -39.20 -44.74 -18.00
N THR A 922 -38.95 -45.64 -17.06
CA THR A 922 -39.80 -46.79 -16.76
C THR A 922 -41.17 -46.34 -16.22
N LEU A 923 -41.23 -45.34 -15.38
CA LEU A 923 -42.48 -44.79 -14.86
C LEU A 923 -43.34 -44.23 -15.99
N LYS A 924 -42.79 -43.42 -16.89
CA LYS A 924 -43.53 -42.86 -18.06
C LYS A 924 -44.02 -43.92 -19.00
N ARG A 925 -43.25 -44.99 -19.23
CA ARG A 925 -43.57 -46.06 -20.16
C ARG A 925 -44.60 -47.07 -19.60
N ALA A 926 -44.46 -47.43 -18.34
CA ALA A 926 -45.20 -48.60 -17.76
C ALA A 926 -46.25 -48.18 -16.71
N GLY A 927 -46.20 -46.95 -16.14
CA GLY A 927 -47.23 -46.45 -15.20
C GLY A 927 -48.62 -46.37 -15.91
N ARG A 928 -49.65 -46.92 -15.31
CA ARG A 928 -51.01 -46.90 -15.88
C ARG A 928 -51.98 -46.15 -14.94
N VAL A 929 -52.82 -45.32 -15.53
CA VAL A 929 -53.82 -44.53 -14.81
C VAL A 929 -55.19 -44.83 -15.47
N TYR A 930 -56.19 -45.10 -14.63
CA TYR A 930 -57.53 -45.32 -15.05
C TYR A 930 -58.47 -44.32 -14.44
N LEU A 931 -59.35 -43.71 -15.24
CA LEU A 931 -60.42 -42.80 -14.86
C LEU A 931 -61.75 -43.50 -15.02
N GLY A 932 -62.51 -43.64 -13.93
CA GLY A 932 -63.82 -44.35 -13.99
C GLY A 932 -63.75 -45.77 -14.57
N GLY A 933 -62.60 -46.48 -14.43
CA GLY A 933 -62.46 -47.86 -14.91
C GLY A 933 -61.82 -47.95 -16.32
N LYS A 934 -61.84 -46.91 -17.12
CA LYS A 934 -61.22 -46.89 -18.48
C LYS A 934 -59.79 -46.41 -18.42
N ARG A 935 -58.87 -47.06 -19.18
CA ARG A 935 -57.46 -46.63 -19.21
C ARG A 935 -57.32 -45.28 -19.90
N TYR A 936 -56.66 -44.35 -19.24
CA TYR A 936 -56.48 -42.99 -19.72
C TYR A 936 -55.06 -42.81 -20.34
N LYS A 937 -54.99 -42.70 -21.68
CA LYS A 937 -53.75 -42.66 -22.44
C LYS A 937 -53.04 -41.27 -22.36
N LYS A 938 -53.77 -40.19 -22.18
CA LYS A 938 -53.26 -38.82 -22.11
C LYS A 938 -52.98 -38.33 -20.67
N THR A 939 -52.10 -38.98 -19.91
CA THR A 939 -51.74 -38.61 -18.53
C THR A 939 -50.34 -38.17 -18.47
N THR A 940 -50.07 -36.97 -17.90
CA THR A 940 -48.73 -36.52 -17.56
C THR A 940 -48.27 -37.15 -16.26
N VAL A 941 -47.19 -37.92 -16.30
CA VAL A 941 -46.58 -38.54 -15.12
C VAL A 941 -45.20 -37.88 -14.88
N LYS A 942 -45.03 -37.28 -13.72
CA LYS A 942 -43.74 -36.64 -13.32
C LYS A 942 -43.26 -37.22 -11.99
N TRP A 943 -41.96 -37.28 -11.82
CA TRP A 943 -41.30 -37.59 -10.56
C TRP A 943 -40.51 -36.37 -10.10
N SER A 944 -40.77 -35.89 -8.90
CA SER A 944 -40.05 -34.78 -8.31
C SER A 944 -40.06 -34.88 -6.79
N ARG A 945 -38.92 -34.60 -6.15
CA ARG A 945 -38.76 -34.54 -4.67
C ARG A 945 -39.42 -35.73 -3.92
N GLY A 946 -39.21 -36.97 -4.38
CA GLY A 946 -39.71 -38.17 -3.71
C GLY A 946 -41.19 -38.47 -3.90
N LYS A 947 -41.89 -37.73 -4.75
CA LYS A 947 -43.32 -37.90 -5.04
C LYS A 947 -43.56 -38.19 -6.52
N ILE A 948 -44.48 -39.15 -6.82
CA ILE A 948 -44.98 -39.44 -8.17
C ILE A 948 -46.24 -38.60 -8.37
N SER A 949 -46.30 -37.79 -9.39
CA SER A 949 -47.44 -36.94 -9.73
C SER A 949 -48.07 -37.45 -11.04
N PHE A 950 -49.35 -37.64 -10.99
CA PHE A 950 -50.20 -38.04 -12.12
C PHE A 950 -51.21 -36.92 -12.36
N THR A 951 -51.13 -36.27 -13.52
CA THR A 951 -52.10 -35.22 -13.87
C THR A 951 -52.82 -35.62 -15.14
N ALA A 952 -54.12 -35.58 -15.10
CA ALA A 952 -54.98 -35.83 -16.26
C ALA A 952 -54.92 -34.65 -17.24
N ALA A 953 -55.11 -34.90 -18.54
CA ALA A 953 -55.13 -33.82 -19.53
C ALA A 953 -56.31 -32.82 -19.27
N LYS A 954 -56.22 -31.61 -19.88
CA LYS A 954 -57.28 -30.57 -19.76
C LYS A 954 -58.69 -31.18 -19.97
N GLY A 955 -59.59 -30.94 -19.04
CA GLY A 955 -61.01 -31.37 -19.12
C GLY A 955 -61.35 -32.74 -18.46
N ALA A 956 -60.35 -33.58 -18.16
CA ALA A 956 -60.64 -34.88 -17.52
C ALA A 956 -60.91 -34.69 -16.00
N LYS A 957 -62.12 -34.98 -15.58
CA LYS A 957 -62.57 -34.84 -14.18
C LYS A 957 -63.13 -36.21 -13.74
N THR A 958 -62.72 -36.67 -12.55
CA THR A 958 -63.22 -37.89 -11.99
C THR A 958 -63.26 -37.89 -10.48
N LYS A 959 -64.27 -38.55 -9.90
CA LYS A 959 -64.33 -38.86 -8.46
C LYS A 959 -63.63 -40.20 -8.12
N LYS A 960 -63.30 -41.04 -9.11
CA LYS A 960 -62.58 -42.31 -8.88
C LYS A 960 -61.40 -42.43 -9.80
N LEU A 961 -60.18 -42.53 -9.23
CA LEU A 961 -58.93 -42.60 -9.94
C LEU A 961 -58.15 -43.86 -9.49
N GLN A 962 -57.77 -44.72 -10.46
CA GLN A 962 -56.96 -45.88 -10.17
C GLN A 962 -55.56 -45.74 -10.79
N ILE A 963 -54.54 -46.09 -10.03
CA ILE A 963 -53.15 -46.10 -10.46
C ILE A 963 -52.59 -47.53 -10.35
N THR A 964 -51.93 -47.97 -11.38
CA THR A 964 -51.20 -49.23 -11.33
C THR A 964 -49.74 -48.96 -11.71
N LEU A 965 -48.83 -49.33 -10.81
CA LEU A 965 -47.38 -49.32 -11.02
C LEU A 965 -46.91 -50.79 -11.17
N PRO A 966 -46.73 -51.28 -12.39
CA PRO A 966 -46.36 -52.67 -12.66
C PRO A 966 -44.91 -52.97 -12.27
N ARG A 967 -44.48 -54.23 -12.49
CA ARG A 967 -43.15 -54.75 -12.23
C ARG A 967 -42.10 -53.83 -12.90
N GLY A 968 -41.04 -53.50 -12.16
CA GLY A 968 -39.91 -52.67 -12.66
C GLY A 968 -40.05 -51.13 -12.45
N VAL A 969 -41.27 -50.62 -12.17
CA VAL A 969 -41.48 -49.19 -11.87
C VAL A 969 -41.01 -48.85 -10.48
N LEU A 970 -41.25 -49.72 -9.50
CA LEU A 970 -40.78 -49.58 -8.14
C LEU A 970 -39.64 -50.55 -7.86
N ARG A 971 -38.66 -50.12 -7.04
CA ARG A 971 -37.60 -50.97 -6.50
C ARG A 971 -37.57 -50.86 -4.99
N MET A 972 -37.15 -51.90 -4.31
CA MET A 972 -36.96 -51.89 -2.87
C MET A 972 -35.65 -51.15 -2.53
N LYS A 973 -35.71 -50.23 -1.59
CA LYS A 973 -34.56 -49.57 -1.02
C LYS A 973 -34.00 -50.30 0.21
N LYS A 974 -34.92 -50.96 0.95
CA LYS A 974 -34.65 -51.84 2.07
C LYS A 974 -35.52 -53.12 1.92
N ALA A 975 -35.07 -54.22 2.51
CA ALA A 975 -35.83 -55.46 2.50
C ALA A 975 -37.21 -55.23 3.14
N ILE A 976 -38.27 -55.70 2.49
CA ILE A 976 -39.62 -55.60 2.98
C ILE A 976 -40.11 -57.04 3.31
N LYS A 977 -40.43 -57.31 4.57
CA LYS A 977 -41.01 -58.58 5.05
C LYS A 977 -42.43 -58.72 4.52
N VAL A 978 -42.75 -59.90 3.93
CA VAL A 978 -44.13 -60.21 3.51
C VAL A 978 -45.06 -60.09 4.74
N GLY A 979 -46.18 -59.45 4.59
CA GLY A 979 -47.15 -59.21 5.66
C GLY A 979 -46.88 -57.85 6.42
N SER A 980 -45.74 -57.22 6.28
CA SER A 980 -45.49 -55.95 6.90
C SER A 980 -46.35 -54.81 6.29
N LYS A 981 -46.76 -53.87 7.11
CA LYS A 981 -47.57 -52.71 6.68
C LYS A 981 -46.70 -51.61 6.14
N GLN A 982 -46.90 -51.20 4.87
CA GLN A 982 -46.22 -50.09 4.21
C GLN A 982 -47.16 -48.91 4.08
N THR A 983 -46.75 -47.71 4.55
CA THR A 983 -47.56 -46.50 4.56
C THR A 983 -47.29 -45.63 3.33
N PHE A 984 -48.33 -45.44 2.51
CA PHE A 984 -48.34 -44.54 1.38
C PHE A 984 -49.16 -43.28 1.73
N THR A 985 -48.66 -42.12 1.35
CA THR A 985 -49.45 -40.89 1.43
C THR A 985 -49.88 -40.47 0.04
N VAL A 986 -51.16 -40.33 -0.13
CA VAL A 986 -51.80 -39.98 -1.39
C VAL A 986 -52.38 -38.61 -1.28
N TYR A 987 -52.12 -37.76 -2.22
CA TYR A 987 -52.69 -36.41 -2.32
C TYR A 987 -53.56 -36.35 -3.57
N GLY A 988 -54.79 -36.06 -3.43
CA GLY A 988 -55.74 -35.76 -4.52
C GLY A 988 -55.58 -34.28 -4.90
N VAL A 989 -55.47 -33.99 -6.17
CA VAL A 989 -55.47 -32.61 -6.69
C VAL A 989 -56.85 -32.33 -7.22
N THR A 990 -57.64 -31.51 -6.55
CA THR A 990 -59.00 -31.13 -6.99
C THR A 990 -58.96 -30.26 -8.25
N THR A 991 -60.10 -30.06 -8.89
CA THR A 991 -60.21 -29.19 -10.07
C THR A 991 -59.91 -27.74 -9.74
N SER A 992 -60.11 -27.29 -8.51
CA SER A 992 -59.71 -25.96 -7.99
C SER A 992 -58.23 -25.85 -7.62
N GLY A 993 -57.46 -26.93 -7.74
CA GLY A 993 -56.02 -26.94 -7.38
C GLY A 993 -55.76 -27.30 -5.91
N LYS A 994 -56.74 -27.38 -5.08
CA LYS A 994 -56.62 -27.74 -3.64
C LYS A 994 -56.15 -29.17 -3.49
N LEU A 995 -55.22 -29.40 -2.56
CA LEU A 995 -54.70 -30.73 -2.24
C LEU A 995 -55.49 -31.33 -1.07
N VAL A 996 -56.12 -32.50 -1.28
CA VAL A 996 -56.69 -33.33 -0.22
C VAL A 996 -55.82 -34.57 -0.03
N SER A 997 -55.45 -34.93 1.19
CA SER A 997 -54.51 -36.04 1.42
C SER A 997 -55.05 -37.09 2.36
N ALA A 998 -54.67 -38.35 2.14
CA ALA A 998 -54.97 -39.46 3.05
C ALA A 998 -53.72 -40.40 3.07
N LYS A 999 -53.54 -41.08 4.20
CA LYS A 999 -52.56 -42.14 4.36
C LYS A 999 -53.22 -43.49 4.24
N VAL A 1000 -52.63 -44.42 3.47
CA VAL A 1000 -53.10 -45.84 3.37
C VAL A 1000 -51.95 -46.74 3.81
N ARG A 1001 -52.27 -47.70 4.65
CA ARG A 1001 -51.38 -48.79 5.07
C ARG A 1001 -51.71 -50.03 4.33
N LEU A 1002 -50.80 -50.50 3.45
CA LEU A 1002 -50.99 -51.69 2.66
C LEU A 1002 -50.09 -52.80 3.19
N LYS A 1003 -50.67 -54.04 3.37
CA LYS A 1003 -49.85 -55.24 3.66
C LYS A 1003 -49.06 -55.63 2.41
N ALA A 1004 -47.75 -55.87 2.61
CA ALA A 1004 -46.85 -56.33 1.57
C ALA A 1004 -47.18 -57.80 1.23
N GLY A 1005 -47.68 -58.05 0.04
CA GLY A 1005 -48.04 -59.42 -0.46
C GLY A 1005 -46.86 -60.12 -1.15
N LYS A 1006 -46.93 -61.42 -1.27
CA LYS A 1006 -46.00 -62.32 -1.97
C LYS A 1006 -45.70 -61.88 -3.41
#